data_e8fe744af4b82ee48a5c72531b0f207a
#
_entry.id   e8fe744af4b82ee48a5c72531b0f207a
#
_cell.length_a   1.000
_cell.length_b   1.000
_cell.length_c   1.000
_cell.angle_alpha   90.00
_cell.angle_beta   90.00
_cell.angle_gamma   90.00
#
_symmetry.space_group_name_H-M   'P 1'
#
loop_
_entity.id
_entity.type
_entity.pdbx_description
1 polymer ?
#
loop_
_entity_poly.entity_id
_entity_poly.type
_entity_poly.pdbx_seq_one_letter_code
_entity_poly.pdbx_strand_id
1 'polypeptide(L)'
;MKRMLINATQQEELRVALVDGQRLYDLDIESPGHEQKKANIYKGKITRIEPSLEAAFVDYGAERHGFLPLKEIAREYFPANYSAHGRPNIKDVLREGQEVIVQIDKEERGNKGAALTTFISLAGSYLVLMPNNPRAGGISRRIEGDDRTELKEALASLELPEGMGLIVRTAGVGKSAEALQWDLSFRLKHWEAIKKAAESRPAPFLIHQESNVIVRAFRDYLRQDIGEILIDNPKVLELARQHIAALGRPDFSSKIKLYTGEIPLFSHYQIESQIESAFQREVRLPSGGSIVIDSTEALTAIDINSARATRGGDIEETAFNTNLEAADEIARQLRLRDLGGLIVIDFIDMTPVRHQRAVENRLREAVRQDRARIQISHISRFGLLEMSRQRLSPSLGESSHHVCPRCSGTGTVRDNESLSLSILRLIEEEALKENTQEVHAIVPVPIASYLLNEKRSAVNAIETRQDGVRCVIVPNDQMETPHYHVLRVRKGEETPTLSYMLPKLHEEAMALPSEEEFAERKRPEQPALATFAMPDVPPAPTPAEPAAPVVAPAPKAAPATPATPAQPGLLSRFFGALKALFSGSEETKPTEQPAPKAEAKPERQQDRRKPRQNNRRDRNERRDTRSERTEGSDNREENRRNRRQAQQQTAETRESRQQAEVTEKARTTDEQQAPRRERSRRRN
;
A
#
# COMPACT_ATOMS: atom_id res chain seq x y z
N MET A 1 10.80 9.46 21.90
CA MET A 1 10.58 10.80 21.29
C MET A 1 10.56 10.63 19.79
N LYS A 2 9.42 10.96 19.18
CA LYS A 2 9.25 10.83 17.74
C LYS A 2 9.94 11.97 17.00
N ARG A 3 10.66 11.62 15.93
CA ARG A 3 11.39 12.54 15.07
C ARG A 3 11.08 12.27 13.60
N MET A 4 11.17 13.32 12.80
CA MET A 4 11.20 13.21 11.34
C MET A 4 12.62 13.52 10.88
N LEU A 5 13.21 12.62 10.13
CA LEU A 5 14.55 12.73 9.57
C LEU A 5 14.43 12.87 8.07
N ILE A 6 15.04 13.90 7.49
CA ILE A 6 15.05 14.15 6.05
C ILE A 6 16.50 14.09 5.59
N ASN A 7 16.80 13.06 4.80
CA ASN A 7 18.08 12.87 4.18
C ASN A 7 18.01 13.28 2.71
N ALA A 8 18.75 14.30 2.37
CA ALA A 8 18.82 14.92 1.05
C ALA A 8 20.28 15.22 0.64
N THR A 9 21.21 14.43 1.16
CA THR A 9 22.63 14.55 0.85
C THR A 9 22.93 14.11 -0.58
N GLN A 10 22.26 13.03 -1.01
CA GLN A 10 22.37 12.54 -2.39
C GLN A 10 21.33 13.23 -3.27
N GLN A 11 21.74 13.59 -4.50
CA GLN A 11 20.82 14.24 -5.45
C GLN A 11 19.88 13.25 -6.12
N GLU A 12 20.27 11.98 -6.15
CA GLU A 12 19.57 10.89 -6.79
C GLU A 12 18.46 10.31 -5.91
N GLU A 13 18.42 10.63 -4.62
CA GLU A 13 17.46 10.07 -3.71
C GLU A 13 17.15 11.01 -2.55
N LEU A 14 15.85 11.29 -2.36
CA LEU A 14 15.36 12.05 -1.24
C LEU A 14 14.57 11.12 -0.32
N ARG A 15 15.01 10.99 0.94
CA ARG A 15 14.45 10.05 1.91
C ARG A 15 13.89 10.77 3.12
N VAL A 16 12.65 10.43 3.50
CA VAL A 16 12.00 10.91 4.72
C VAL A 16 11.71 9.73 5.63
N ALA A 17 12.31 9.70 6.80
CA ALA A 17 12.14 8.64 7.80
C ALA A 17 11.47 9.18 9.06
N LEU A 18 10.50 8.43 9.59
CA LEU A 18 9.88 8.69 10.87
C LEU A 18 10.37 7.68 11.89
N VAL A 19 10.97 8.18 12.97
CA VAL A 19 11.59 7.33 14.00
C VAL A 19 11.02 7.61 15.38
N ASP A 20 10.91 6.58 16.20
CA ASP A 20 10.69 6.69 17.63
C ASP A 20 11.92 6.12 18.37
N GLY A 21 12.75 7.02 18.91
CA GLY A 21 14.08 6.67 19.35
C GLY A 21 14.96 6.26 18.17
N GLN A 22 15.34 4.97 18.13
CA GLN A 22 16.09 4.33 17.04
C GLN A 22 15.22 3.38 16.19
N ARG A 23 13.92 3.28 16.47
CA ARG A 23 13.01 2.41 15.73
C ARG A 23 12.38 3.17 14.57
N LEU A 24 12.65 2.74 13.36
CA LEU A 24 12.00 3.23 12.14
C LEU A 24 10.58 2.70 12.08
N TYR A 25 9.57 3.57 11.92
CA TYR A 25 8.18 3.17 11.84
C TYR A 25 7.46 3.61 10.55
N ASP A 26 8.01 4.57 9.82
CA ASP A 26 7.51 4.97 8.49
C ASP A 26 8.67 5.48 7.64
N LEU A 27 8.58 5.30 6.30
CA LEU A 27 9.61 5.66 5.34
C LEU A 27 8.94 6.09 4.03
N ASP A 28 9.44 7.17 3.45
CA ASP A 28 9.05 7.63 2.11
C ASP A 28 10.33 7.96 1.33
N ILE A 29 10.49 7.37 0.14
CA ILE A 29 11.66 7.53 -0.72
C ILE A 29 11.18 8.06 -2.07
N GLU A 30 11.86 9.07 -2.60
CA GLU A 30 11.61 9.63 -3.92
C GLU A 30 12.92 9.78 -4.69
N SER A 31 12.96 9.22 -5.89
CA SER A 31 14.09 9.34 -6.80
C SER A 31 13.67 10.15 -8.03
N PRO A 32 14.55 10.99 -8.60
CA PRO A 32 14.30 11.69 -9.86
C PRO A 32 13.90 10.70 -10.96
N GLY A 33 12.84 11.01 -11.69
CA GLY A 33 12.27 10.13 -12.72
C GLY A 33 11.26 9.10 -12.23
N HIS A 34 11.22 8.83 -10.93
CA HIS A 34 10.20 8.02 -10.26
C HIS A 34 9.35 8.84 -9.28
N GLU A 35 9.18 10.11 -9.59
CA GLU A 35 8.36 11.03 -8.80
C GLU A 35 6.91 10.55 -8.78
N GLN A 36 6.26 10.67 -7.63
CA GLN A 36 4.87 10.30 -7.49
C GLN A 36 3.97 11.19 -8.34
N LYS A 37 3.24 10.61 -9.30
CA LYS A 37 2.32 11.32 -10.19
C LYS A 37 0.91 11.42 -9.64
N LYS A 38 0.58 10.73 -8.57
CA LYS A 38 -0.73 10.75 -7.93
C LYS A 38 -1.12 12.16 -7.52
N ALA A 39 -2.37 12.51 -7.77
CA ALA A 39 -2.95 13.85 -7.57
C ALA A 39 -2.42 14.95 -8.50
N ASN A 40 -1.45 14.68 -9.39
CA ASN A 40 -1.09 15.62 -10.45
C ASN A 40 -2.30 15.92 -11.34
N ILE A 41 -2.41 17.18 -11.75
CA ILE A 41 -3.52 17.69 -12.56
C ILE A 41 -3.02 18.01 -13.97
N TYR A 42 -3.68 17.41 -14.94
CA TYR A 42 -3.35 17.57 -16.36
C TYR A 42 -4.53 18.14 -17.13
N LYS A 43 -4.24 18.81 -18.23
CA LYS A 43 -5.20 19.02 -19.30
C LYS A 43 -5.03 17.88 -20.28
N GLY A 44 -6.04 17.03 -20.41
CA GLY A 44 -6.05 15.86 -21.29
C GLY A 44 -7.04 15.99 -22.45
N LYS A 45 -6.85 15.16 -23.46
CA LYS A 45 -7.73 15.08 -24.64
C LYS A 45 -8.32 13.69 -24.76
N ILE A 46 -9.62 13.56 -24.91
CA ILE A 46 -10.30 12.28 -25.11
C ILE A 46 -9.92 11.72 -26.47
N THR A 47 -9.30 10.55 -26.50
CA THR A 47 -8.85 9.88 -27.72
C THR A 47 -9.82 8.82 -28.19
N ARG A 48 -10.45 8.08 -27.26
CA ARG A 48 -11.38 7.00 -27.57
C ARG A 48 -12.42 6.83 -26.48
N ILE A 49 -13.65 6.57 -26.87
CA ILE A 49 -14.77 6.26 -25.96
C ILE A 49 -15.13 4.78 -26.12
N GLU A 50 -15.11 4.04 -25.00
CA GLU A 50 -15.40 2.61 -24.97
C GLU A 50 -16.66 2.34 -24.11
N PRO A 51 -17.85 2.21 -24.75
CA PRO A 51 -19.10 2.01 -24.02
C PRO A 51 -19.17 0.68 -23.26
N SER A 52 -18.49 -0.36 -23.76
CA SER A 52 -18.43 -1.68 -23.11
C SER A 52 -17.77 -1.64 -21.75
N LEU A 53 -16.86 -0.68 -21.53
CA LEU A 53 -16.17 -0.43 -20.28
C LEU A 53 -16.79 0.73 -19.47
N GLU A 54 -17.82 1.39 -20.02
CA GLU A 54 -18.37 2.66 -19.48
C GLU A 54 -17.26 3.68 -19.17
N ALA A 55 -16.27 3.80 -20.06
CA ALA A 55 -15.08 4.61 -19.84
C ALA A 55 -14.58 5.28 -21.11
N ALA A 56 -13.77 6.32 -20.96
CA ALA A 56 -13.03 6.96 -22.04
C ALA A 56 -11.51 6.80 -21.78
N PHE A 57 -10.75 6.80 -22.87
CA PHE A 57 -9.30 6.88 -22.85
C PHE A 57 -8.88 8.32 -23.13
N VAL A 58 -7.97 8.83 -22.32
CA VAL A 58 -7.51 10.22 -22.32
C VAL A 58 -6.01 10.28 -22.55
N ASP A 59 -5.60 11.00 -23.57
CA ASP A 59 -4.22 11.42 -23.73
C ASP A 59 -3.96 12.62 -22.81
N TYR A 60 -3.09 12.44 -21.82
CA TYR A 60 -2.69 13.47 -20.86
C TYR A 60 -1.20 13.80 -20.93
N GLY A 61 -0.50 13.27 -21.95
CA GLY A 61 0.93 13.52 -22.17
C GLY A 61 1.86 12.39 -21.74
N ALA A 62 1.31 11.32 -21.13
CA ALA A 62 2.08 10.13 -20.79
C ALA A 62 2.15 9.16 -21.98
N GLU A 63 3.06 8.19 -21.89
CA GLU A 63 3.23 7.14 -22.91
C GLU A 63 1.95 6.32 -23.14
N ARG A 64 1.20 6.08 -22.06
CA ARG A 64 -0.06 5.34 -22.08
C ARG A 64 -1.24 6.24 -21.79
N HIS A 65 -2.31 6.07 -22.52
CA HIS A 65 -3.55 6.80 -22.26
C HIS A 65 -4.14 6.42 -20.90
N GLY A 66 -4.64 7.43 -20.18
CA GLY A 66 -5.32 7.24 -18.92
C GLY A 66 -6.76 6.74 -19.10
N PHE A 67 -7.24 6.00 -18.12
CA PHE A 67 -8.59 5.43 -18.07
C PHE A 67 -9.51 6.32 -17.24
N LEU A 68 -10.56 6.86 -17.86
CA LEU A 68 -11.55 7.75 -17.23
C LEU A 68 -12.93 7.08 -17.22
N PRO A 69 -13.38 6.49 -16.09
CA PRO A 69 -14.70 5.89 -15.99
C PRO A 69 -15.81 6.94 -15.97
N LEU A 70 -16.99 6.60 -16.48
CA LEU A 70 -18.16 7.49 -16.50
C LEU A 70 -18.53 8.07 -15.11
N LYS A 71 -18.39 7.27 -14.07
CA LYS A 71 -18.65 7.69 -12.66
C LYS A 71 -17.67 8.75 -12.13
N GLU A 72 -16.54 8.92 -12.79
CA GLU A 72 -15.49 9.90 -12.45
C GLU A 72 -15.58 11.17 -13.33
N ILE A 73 -16.66 11.35 -14.07
CA ILE A 73 -16.87 12.52 -14.92
C ILE A 73 -17.78 13.52 -14.22
N ALA A 74 -17.27 14.74 -14.01
CA ALA A 74 -18.03 15.85 -13.42
C ALA A 74 -19.13 16.33 -14.37
N ARG A 75 -20.22 16.83 -13.77
CA ARG A 75 -21.39 17.30 -14.57
C ARG A 75 -21.11 18.48 -15.48
N GLU A 76 -20.09 19.25 -15.22
CA GLU A 76 -19.66 20.37 -16.08
C GLU A 76 -19.28 19.93 -17.51
N TYR A 77 -18.85 18.68 -17.67
CA TYR A 77 -18.50 18.09 -18.96
C TYR A 77 -19.70 17.48 -19.70
N PHE A 78 -20.87 17.43 -19.06
CA PHE A 78 -22.09 16.92 -19.68
C PHE A 78 -22.70 17.96 -20.61
N PRO A 79 -23.35 17.56 -21.74
CA PRO A 79 -24.07 18.50 -22.58
C PRO A 79 -25.13 19.26 -21.78
N ALA A 80 -25.29 20.57 -22.06
CA ALA A 80 -26.24 21.43 -21.36
C ALA A 80 -27.70 20.92 -21.38
N ASN A 81 -28.09 20.20 -22.42
CA ASN A 81 -29.42 19.62 -22.60
C ASN A 81 -29.55 18.18 -22.10
N TYR A 82 -28.56 17.69 -21.36
CA TYR A 82 -28.57 16.31 -20.84
C TYR A 82 -29.60 16.16 -19.72
N SER A 83 -30.80 15.65 -20.07
CA SER A 83 -31.83 15.26 -19.10
C SER A 83 -31.72 13.76 -18.82
N ALA A 84 -31.29 13.43 -17.58
CA ALA A 84 -31.11 12.04 -17.18
C ALA A 84 -32.45 11.33 -16.97
N HIS A 85 -32.96 10.69 -18.00
CA HIS A 85 -33.91 9.60 -17.85
C HIS A 85 -33.15 8.27 -17.88
N GLY A 86 -32.72 7.78 -16.71
CA GLY A 86 -32.01 6.49 -16.60
C GLY A 86 -30.50 6.63 -16.38
N ARG A 87 -29.77 5.53 -16.60
CA ARG A 87 -28.31 5.47 -16.47
C ARG A 87 -27.66 6.18 -17.66
N PRO A 88 -26.77 7.15 -17.44
CA PRO A 88 -26.13 7.86 -18.53
C PRO A 88 -25.27 6.93 -19.40
N ASN A 89 -25.31 7.12 -20.72
CA ASN A 89 -24.40 6.46 -21.65
C ASN A 89 -23.19 7.38 -21.88
N ILE A 90 -21.98 6.85 -21.86
CA ILE A 90 -20.77 7.65 -22.00
C ILE A 90 -20.66 8.37 -23.37
N LYS A 91 -21.20 7.77 -24.44
CA LYS A 91 -21.25 8.40 -25.78
C LYS A 91 -22.15 9.63 -25.86
N ASP A 92 -23.16 9.71 -24.97
CA ASP A 92 -24.06 10.85 -24.88
C ASP A 92 -23.48 11.98 -24.04
N VAL A 93 -22.46 11.67 -23.23
CA VAL A 93 -21.83 12.58 -22.27
C VAL A 93 -20.57 13.22 -22.84
N LEU A 94 -19.70 12.43 -23.45
CA LEU A 94 -18.40 12.86 -23.96
C LEU A 94 -18.26 12.72 -25.45
N ARG A 95 -17.34 13.50 -26.06
CA ARG A 95 -16.95 13.41 -27.46
C ARG A 95 -15.46 13.16 -27.59
N GLU A 96 -15.08 12.39 -28.61
CA GLU A 96 -13.66 12.24 -28.98
C GLU A 96 -13.11 13.59 -29.44
N GLY A 97 -11.87 13.89 -29.03
CA GLY A 97 -11.23 15.18 -29.23
C GLY A 97 -11.58 16.25 -28.19
N GLN A 98 -12.52 16.00 -27.28
CA GLN A 98 -12.85 16.93 -26.18
C GLN A 98 -11.69 17.06 -25.20
N GLU A 99 -11.38 18.29 -24.81
CA GLU A 99 -10.41 18.59 -23.75
C GLU A 99 -11.08 18.52 -22.39
N VAL A 100 -10.37 17.95 -21.42
CA VAL A 100 -10.84 17.77 -20.04
C VAL A 100 -9.70 18.03 -19.06
N ILE A 101 -10.02 18.62 -17.91
CA ILE A 101 -9.08 18.72 -16.78
C ILE A 101 -9.23 17.41 -15.98
N VAL A 102 -8.13 16.68 -15.82
CA VAL A 102 -8.10 15.39 -15.14
C VAL A 102 -7.04 15.36 -14.05
N GLN A 103 -7.33 14.65 -13.00
CA GLN A 103 -6.40 14.36 -11.91
C GLN A 103 -6.13 12.86 -11.86
N ILE A 104 -4.88 12.49 -11.57
CA ILE A 104 -4.51 11.09 -11.40
C ILE A 104 -5.03 10.59 -10.04
N ASP A 105 -5.97 9.66 -10.06
CA ASP A 105 -6.46 8.94 -8.86
C ASP A 105 -5.53 7.77 -8.49
N LYS A 106 -5.10 7.02 -9.52
CA LYS A 106 -4.15 5.91 -9.38
C LYS A 106 -3.14 5.96 -10.50
N GLU A 107 -1.89 5.77 -10.15
CA GLU A 107 -0.78 5.74 -11.08
C GLU A 107 -0.81 4.52 -12.00
N GLU A 108 -0.04 4.59 -13.06
CA GLU A 108 0.22 3.48 -13.97
C GLU A 108 0.80 2.28 -13.21
N ARG A 109 0.41 1.08 -13.61
CA ARG A 109 0.92 -0.14 -12.99
C ARG A 109 1.01 -1.27 -14.00
N GLY A 110 2.20 -1.81 -14.19
CA GLY A 110 2.44 -2.87 -15.17
C GLY A 110 1.89 -2.46 -16.54
N ASN A 111 0.98 -3.23 -17.12
CA ASN A 111 0.36 -2.95 -18.42
C ASN A 111 -0.89 -2.04 -18.35
N LYS A 112 -1.23 -1.50 -17.18
CA LYS A 112 -2.42 -0.66 -16.99
C LYS A 112 -2.04 0.82 -16.98
N GLY A 113 -2.71 1.64 -17.78
CA GLY A 113 -2.61 3.09 -17.74
C GLY A 113 -3.17 3.68 -16.43
N ALA A 114 -2.86 4.95 -16.17
CA ALA A 114 -3.34 5.66 -14.99
C ALA A 114 -4.88 5.71 -14.93
N ALA A 115 -5.44 5.60 -13.73
CA ALA A 115 -6.86 5.89 -13.51
C ALA A 115 -7.04 7.37 -13.25
N LEU A 116 -7.90 8.00 -14.05
CA LEU A 116 -8.17 9.42 -14.03
C LEU A 116 -9.54 9.73 -13.43
N THR A 117 -9.67 10.93 -12.87
CA THR A 117 -10.94 11.53 -12.45
C THR A 117 -10.98 12.98 -12.89
N THR A 118 -12.16 13.47 -13.25
CA THR A 118 -12.38 14.91 -13.46
C THR A 118 -12.80 15.62 -12.17
N PHE A 119 -13.10 14.88 -11.11
CA PHE A 119 -13.37 15.44 -9.78
C PHE A 119 -12.06 15.84 -9.12
N ILE A 120 -11.70 17.10 -9.29
CA ILE A 120 -10.44 17.62 -8.73
C ILE A 120 -10.52 17.67 -7.21
N SER A 121 -9.48 17.27 -6.54
CA SER A 121 -9.33 17.34 -5.09
C SER A 121 -8.04 18.07 -4.72
N LEU A 122 -8.17 19.19 -4.02
CA LEU A 122 -7.06 20.03 -3.59
C LEU A 122 -6.87 19.86 -2.08
N ALA A 123 -5.83 19.13 -1.71
CA ALA A 123 -5.54 18.85 -0.31
C ALA A 123 -4.86 20.04 0.37
N GLY A 124 -5.50 20.57 1.41
CA GLY A 124 -4.97 21.57 2.32
C GLY A 124 -4.40 20.95 3.59
N SER A 125 -4.01 21.81 4.54
CA SER A 125 -3.53 21.38 5.86
C SER A 125 -4.64 20.74 6.68
N TYR A 126 -5.82 21.35 6.68
CA TYR A 126 -6.97 20.97 7.50
C TYR A 126 -8.15 20.47 6.67
N LEU A 127 -8.26 20.94 5.43
CA LEU A 127 -9.37 20.72 4.53
C LEU A 127 -8.92 20.08 3.22
N VAL A 128 -9.86 19.42 2.54
CA VAL A 128 -9.73 19.04 1.13
C VAL A 128 -10.86 19.70 0.38
N LEU A 129 -10.54 20.59 -0.55
CA LEU A 129 -11.51 21.25 -1.42
C LEU A 129 -11.76 20.38 -2.67
N MET A 130 -13.02 20.15 -3.00
CA MET A 130 -13.47 19.51 -4.23
C MET A 130 -14.31 20.49 -5.05
N PRO A 131 -13.69 21.30 -5.91
CA PRO A 131 -14.34 22.48 -6.50
C PRO A 131 -15.46 22.15 -7.48
N ASN A 132 -15.49 20.94 -8.04
CA ASN A 132 -16.48 20.51 -9.01
C ASN A 132 -17.29 19.27 -8.58
N ASN A 133 -17.30 18.96 -7.28
CA ASN A 133 -18.04 17.84 -6.72
C ASN A 133 -18.93 18.25 -5.53
N PRO A 134 -20.14 18.79 -5.78
CA PRO A 134 -21.04 19.24 -4.72
C PRO A 134 -21.59 18.14 -3.83
N ARG A 135 -21.47 16.87 -4.27
CA ARG A 135 -21.89 15.71 -3.47
C ARG A 135 -20.81 15.22 -2.50
N ALA A 136 -19.58 15.65 -2.71
CA ALA A 136 -18.50 15.37 -1.79
C ALA A 136 -18.59 16.36 -0.62
N GLY A 137 -18.54 15.84 0.57
CA GLY A 137 -18.56 16.68 1.77
C GLY A 137 -18.59 15.85 3.02
N GLY A 138 -18.10 16.43 4.10
CA GLY A 138 -18.16 15.78 5.40
C GLY A 138 -16.91 15.92 6.24
N ILE A 139 -16.86 15.11 7.26
CA ILE A 139 -15.79 15.07 8.25
C ILE A 139 -15.13 13.69 8.17
N SER A 140 -13.83 13.62 8.27
CA SER A 140 -13.06 12.36 8.28
C SER A 140 -13.71 11.32 9.19
N ARG A 141 -13.82 10.09 8.72
CA ARG A 141 -14.43 8.98 9.49
C ARG A 141 -13.63 8.58 10.73
N ARG A 142 -12.40 9.08 10.87
CA ARG A 142 -11.55 8.88 12.04
C ARG A 142 -11.86 9.84 13.18
N ILE A 143 -12.71 10.83 12.94
CA ILE A 143 -13.12 11.82 13.94
C ILE A 143 -14.49 11.38 14.49
N GLU A 144 -14.57 11.19 15.78
CA GLU A 144 -15.75 10.69 16.49
C GLU A 144 -16.10 11.62 17.67
N GLY A 145 -17.30 11.43 18.27
CA GLY A 145 -17.72 12.15 19.46
C GLY A 145 -17.90 13.65 19.29
N ASP A 146 -17.53 14.40 20.31
CA ASP A 146 -17.72 15.84 20.43
C ASP A 146 -16.92 16.62 19.39
N ASP A 147 -15.69 16.19 19.10
CA ASP A 147 -14.85 16.76 18.04
C ASP A 147 -15.57 16.83 16.69
N ARG A 148 -16.38 15.80 16.40
CA ARG A 148 -17.15 15.73 15.16
C ARG A 148 -18.29 16.75 15.13
N THR A 149 -18.91 17.00 16.28
CA THR A 149 -20.01 17.95 16.43
C THR A 149 -19.49 19.39 16.30
N GLU A 150 -18.41 19.73 17.00
CA GLU A 150 -17.74 21.03 16.90
C GLU A 150 -17.30 21.35 15.47
N LEU A 151 -16.68 20.37 14.79
CA LEU A 151 -16.27 20.54 13.39
C LEU A 151 -17.46 20.71 12.44
N LYS A 152 -18.60 20.10 12.73
CA LYS A 152 -19.81 20.29 11.93
C LYS A 152 -20.37 21.70 12.06
N GLU A 153 -20.32 22.28 13.24
CA GLU A 153 -20.71 23.68 13.52
C GLU A 153 -19.73 24.64 12.85
N ALA A 154 -18.42 24.40 12.99
CA ALA A 154 -17.39 25.19 12.32
C ALA A 154 -17.53 25.14 10.79
N LEU A 155 -17.83 23.96 10.19
CA LEU A 155 -18.08 23.85 8.76
C LEU A 155 -19.30 24.64 8.28
N ALA A 156 -20.36 24.72 9.10
CA ALA A 156 -21.57 25.47 8.75
C ALA A 156 -21.34 26.99 8.73
N SER A 157 -20.28 27.47 9.39
CA SER A 157 -19.90 28.89 9.41
C SER A 157 -18.94 29.29 8.28
N LEU A 158 -18.42 28.34 7.50
CA LEU A 158 -17.48 28.61 6.41
C LEU A 158 -18.20 29.15 5.15
N GLU A 159 -17.58 30.13 4.51
CA GLU A 159 -18.03 30.69 3.22
C GLU A 159 -17.56 29.76 2.07
N LEU A 160 -18.33 28.73 1.78
CA LEU A 160 -18.08 27.81 0.67
C LEU A 160 -18.93 28.18 -0.54
N PRO A 161 -18.36 28.45 -1.74
CA PRO A 161 -19.12 28.69 -2.95
C PRO A 161 -20.06 27.53 -3.31
N GLU A 162 -21.22 27.84 -3.88
CA GLU A 162 -22.17 26.83 -4.34
C GLU A 162 -21.53 25.89 -5.39
N GLY A 163 -21.90 24.62 -5.34
CA GLY A 163 -21.38 23.59 -6.25
C GLY A 163 -20.05 22.96 -5.86
N MET A 164 -19.44 23.40 -4.74
CA MET A 164 -18.19 22.84 -4.24
C MET A 164 -18.42 21.90 -3.06
N GLY A 165 -17.56 20.88 -2.92
CA GLY A 165 -17.52 19.98 -1.79
C GLY A 165 -16.31 20.24 -0.88
N LEU A 166 -16.45 19.96 0.41
CA LEU A 166 -15.40 20.17 1.40
C LEU A 166 -15.31 18.98 2.36
N ILE A 167 -14.10 18.47 2.59
CA ILE A 167 -13.86 17.40 3.55
C ILE A 167 -12.87 17.89 4.61
N VAL A 168 -13.23 17.73 5.90
CA VAL A 168 -12.33 18.03 7.01
C VAL A 168 -11.43 16.85 7.29
N ARG A 169 -10.12 17.09 7.32
CA ARG A 169 -9.09 16.11 7.70
C ARG A 169 -8.97 16.00 9.22
N THR A 170 -8.37 14.92 9.69
CA THR A 170 -8.07 14.71 11.13
C THR A 170 -7.20 15.82 11.73
N ALA A 171 -6.38 16.48 10.92
CA ALA A 171 -5.57 17.62 11.35
C ALA A 171 -6.39 18.89 11.65
N GLY A 172 -7.65 18.93 11.24
CA GLY A 172 -8.57 20.03 11.51
C GLY A 172 -9.25 19.98 12.89
N VAL A 173 -9.09 18.89 13.65
CA VAL A 173 -9.64 18.78 15.01
C VAL A 173 -9.05 19.87 15.91
N GLY A 174 -9.91 20.57 16.67
CA GLY A 174 -9.52 21.65 17.57
C GLY A 174 -9.04 22.93 16.88
N LYS A 175 -9.33 23.11 15.59
CA LYS A 175 -8.99 24.34 14.84
C LYS A 175 -10.19 25.30 14.82
N SER A 176 -9.88 26.60 14.96
CA SER A 176 -10.90 27.66 14.88
C SER A 176 -11.50 27.76 13.47
N ALA A 177 -12.71 28.32 13.37
CA ALA A 177 -13.38 28.57 12.10
C ALA A 177 -12.55 29.50 11.19
N GLU A 178 -11.85 30.49 11.76
CA GLU A 178 -10.98 31.39 11.01
C GLU A 178 -9.78 30.61 10.38
N ALA A 179 -9.17 29.66 11.11
CA ALA A 179 -8.07 28.84 10.59
C ALA A 179 -8.55 27.95 9.46
N LEU A 180 -9.76 27.39 9.55
CA LEU A 180 -10.38 26.59 8.50
C LEU A 180 -10.74 27.47 7.30
N GLN A 181 -11.30 28.66 7.50
CA GLN A 181 -11.63 29.61 6.45
C GLN A 181 -10.40 30.13 5.71
N TRP A 182 -9.30 30.30 6.41
CA TRP A 182 -8.00 30.63 5.80
C TRP A 182 -7.51 29.55 4.85
N ASP A 183 -7.50 28.27 5.29
CA ASP A 183 -7.10 27.13 4.44
C ASP A 183 -8.03 26.98 3.23
N LEU A 184 -9.35 27.21 3.42
CA LEU A 184 -10.34 27.21 2.34
C LEU A 184 -10.05 28.31 1.30
N SER A 185 -9.84 29.56 1.74
CA SER A 185 -9.55 30.70 0.87
C SER A 185 -8.30 30.47 0.02
N PHE A 186 -7.26 29.86 0.62
CA PHE A 186 -6.06 29.49 -0.09
C PHE A 186 -6.33 28.43 -1.18
N ARG A 187 -7.15 27.40 -0.89
CA ARG A 187 -7.53 26.38 -1.88
C ARG A 187 -8.40 26.95 -3.00
N LEU A 188 -9.28 27.89 -2.71
CA LEU A 188 -10.08 28.56 -3.74
C LEU A 188 -9.21 29.34 -4.74
N LYS A 189 -8.27 30.15 -4.24
CA LYS A 189 -7.32 30.86 -5.10
C LYS A 189 -6.43 29.90 -5.91
N HIS A 190 -6.04 28.78 -5.32
CA HIS A 190 -5.29 27.75 -6.02
C HIS A 190 -6.11 27.13 -7.18
N TRP A 191 -7.40 26.86 -6.95
CA TRP A 191 -8.30 26.37 -8.01
C TRP A 191 -8.45 27.38 -9.15
N GLU A 192 -8.58 28.68 -8.84
CA GLU A 192 -8.63 29.72 -9.86
C GLU A 192 -7.34 29.78 -10.70
N ALA A 193 -6.18 29.64 -10.06
CA ALA A 193 -4.90 29.58 -10.75
C ALA A 193 -4.80 28.35 -11.68
N ILE A 194 -5.30 27.18 -11.24
CA ILE A 194 -5.34 25.96 -12.07
C ILE A 194 -6.22 26.16 -13.29
N LYS A 195 -7.42 26.75 -13.14
CA LYS A 195 -8.32 27.05 -14.28
C LYS A 195 -7.66 28.00 -15.28
N LYS A 196 -7.07 29.08 -14.79
CA LYS A 196 -6.35 30.04 -15.64
C LYS A 196 -5.17 29.40 -16.38
N ALA A 197 -4.43 28.51 -15.72
CA ALA A 197 -3.33 27.77 -16.36
C ALA A 197 -3.85 26.78 -17.40
N ALA A 198 -5.00 26.13 -17.15
CA ALA A 198 -5.63 25.22 -18.11
C ALA A 198 -6.06 25.93 -19.42
N GLU A 199 -6.39 27.22 -19.36
CA GLU A 199 -6.76 28.02 -20.53
C GLU A 199 -5.54 28.47 -21.36
N SER A 200 -4.32 28.42 -20.81
CA SER A 200 -3.10 28.98 -21.41
C SER A 200 -2.63 28.28 -22.69
N ARG A 201 -2.93 26.98 -22.84
CA ARG A 201 -2.49 26.16 -23.99
C ARG A 201 -3.42 24.95 -24.22
N PRO A 202 -3.38 24.36 -25.43
CA PRO A 202 -4.15 23.14 -25.75
C PRO A 202 -3.60 21.91 -25.04
N ALA A 203 -4.46 20.89 -24.87
CA ALA A 203 -4.07 19.57 -24.34
C ALA A 203 -3.17 18.79 -25.35
N PRO A 204 -2.27 17.88 -24.90
CA PRO A 204 -2.05 17.48 -23.50
C PRO A 204 -0.93 18.27 -22.81
N PHE A 205 -1.03 18.53 -21.51
CA PHE A 205 0.08 19.07 -20.68
C PHE A 205 -0.19 18.98 -19.18
N LEU A 206 0.88 19.00 -18.38
CA LEU A 206 0.83 19.06 -16.91
C LEU A 206 0.49 20.50 -16.45
N ILE A 207 -0.65 20.66 -15.77
CA ILE A 207 -1.08 21.94 -15.21
C ILE A 207 -0.41 22.17 -13.86
N HIS A 208 -0.56 21.21 -12.95
CA HIS A 208 -0.08 21.31 -11.58
C HIS A 208 0.49 19.97 -11.14
N GLN A 209 1.69 20.00 -10.62
CA GLN A 209 2.32 18.86 -9.98
C GLN A 209 2.03 18.92 -8.48
N GLU A 210 1.48 17.83 -7.94
CA GLU A 210 1.38 17.66 -6.50
C GLU A 210 2.82 17.65 -5.94
N SER A 211 2.94 18.15 -4.74
CA SER A 211 4.21 18.47 -4.12
C SER A 211 5.15 17.27 -3.95
N ASN A 212 6.45 17.52 -3.90
CA ASN A 212 7.52 16.56 -3.63
C ASN A 212 7.35 15.85 -2.26
N VAL A 213 8.17 14.83 -2.00
CA VAL A 213 8.08 13.99 -0.78
C VAL A 213 8.15 14.80 0.52
N ILE A 214 8.90 15.91 0.57
CA ILE A 214 9.01 16.77 1.78
C ILE A 214 7.66 17.40 2.08
N VAL A 215 7.04 17.99 1.08
CA VAL A 215 5.74 18.66 1.20
C VAL A 215 4.66 17.64 1.58
N ARG A 216 4.69 16.46 0.96
CA ARG A 216 3.80 15.36 1.34
C ARG A 216 4.02 14.91 2.78
N ALA A 217 5.29 14.74 3.18
CA ALA A 217 5.64 14.35 4.53
C ALA A 217 5.12 15.37 5.57
N PHE A 218 5.27 16.64 5.32
CA PHE A 218 4.73 17.67 6.20
C PHE A 218 3.19 17.68 6.22
N ARG A 219 2.55 17.51 5.08
CA ARG A 219 1.09 17.43 5.01
C ARG A 219 0.52 16.22 5.76
N ASP A 220 1.16 15.07 5.64
CA ASP A 220 0.60 13.79 6.08
C ASP A 220 1.11 13.32 7.45
N TYR A 221 2.32 13.68 7.82
CA TYR A 221 2.98 13.20 9.04
C TYR A 221 3.19 14.26 10.12
N LEU A 222 2.98 15.55 9.82
CA LEU A 222 3.22 16.64 10.77
C LEU A 222 2.17 16.63 11.91
N ARG A 223 2.45 15.82 12.92
CA ARG A 223 1.62 15.69 14.13
C ARG A 223 2.27 16.40 15.31
N GLN A 224 1.47 16.75 16.31
CA GLN A 224 1.97 17.41 17.52
C GLN A 224 2.98 16.57 18.31
N ASP A 225 2.90 15.23 18.20
CA ASP A 225 3.79 14.27 18.86
C ASP A 225 5.21 14.21 18.26
N ILE A 226 5.44 14.85 17.10
CA ILE A 226 6.79 15.04 16.55
C ILE A 226 7.51 16.15 17.32
N GLY A 227 8.60 15.75 17.97
CA GLY A 227 9.42 16.67 18.77
C GLY A 227 10.43 17.45 17.95
N GLU A 228 11.05 16.83 16.95
CA GLU A 228 12.10 17.42 16.10
C GLU A 228 11.97 16.96 14.65
N ILE A 229 12.37 17.86 13.75
CA ILE A 229 12.53 17.62 12.31
C ILE A 229 13.97 17.95 11.97
N LEU A 230 14.76 16.94 11.60
CA LEU A 230 16.19 17.09 11.28
C LEU A 230 16.39 16.95 9.77
N ILE A 231 17.10 17.89 9.18
CA ILE A 231 17.39 17.96 7.75
C ILE A 231 18.88 18.12 7.58
N ASP A 232 19.50 17.29 6.75
CA ASP A 232 20.96 17.31 6.52
C ASP A 232 21.41 18.25 5.41
N ASN A 233 20.48 18.79 4.61
CA ASN A 233 20.78 19.69 3.49
C ASN A 233 20.25 21.10 3.75
N PRO A 234 21.12 22.15 3.72
CA PRO A 234 20.69 23.52 4.02
C PRO A 234 19.72 24.10 2.99
N LYS A 235 19.81 23.72 1.71
CA LYS A 235 18.86 24.19 0.66
C LYS A 235 17.46 23.61 0.91
N VAL A 236 17.42 22.31 1.25
CA VAL A 236 16.16 21.62 1.58
C VAL A 236 15.57 22.13 2.89
N LEU A 237 16.41 22.50 3.86
CA LEU A 237 15.97 23.17 5.10
C LEU A 237 15.21 24.46 4.82
N GLU A 238 15.75 25.31 3.94
CA GLU A 238 15.13 26.60 3.60
C GLU A 238 13.78 26.38 2.89
N LEU A 239 13.74 25.45 1.92
CA LEU A 239 12.48 25.05 1.27
C LEU A 239 11.45 24.53 2.28
N ALA A 240 11.89 23.71 3.24
CA ALA A 240 11.05 23.18 4.29
C ALA A 240 10.45 24.29 5.18
N ARG A 241 11.26 25.29 5.57
CA ARG A 241 10.82 26.44 6.35
C ARG A 241 9.81 27.30 5.61
N GLN A 242 10.11 27.62 4.34
CA GLN A 242 9.19 28.40 3.48
C GLN A 242 7.86 27.65 3.32
N HIS A 243 7.90 26.33 3.14
CA HIS A 243 6.70 25.54 2.99
C HIS A 243 5.87 25.48 4.28
N ILE A 244 6.48 25.33 5.45
CA ILE A 244 5.77 25.35 6.74
C ILE A 244 5.17 26.73 7.03
N ALA A 245 5.85 27.79 6.66
CA ALA A 245 5.29 29.14 6.73
C ALA A 245 4.06 29.29 5.82
N ALA A 246 4.15 28.78 4.57
CA ALA A 246 3.03 28.77 3.63
C ALA A 246 1.84 27.88 4.08
N LEU A 247 2.11 26.81 4.85
CA LEU A 247 1.07 25.97 5.45
C LEU A 247 0.39 26.62 6.68
N GLY A 248 0.81 27.80 7.11
CA GLY A 248 0.27 28.46 8.31
C GLY A 248 0.53 27.69 9.60
N ARG A 249 1.64 26.96 9.69
CA ARG A 249 2.04 26.16 10.85
C ARG A 249 3.34 26.66 11.50
N PRO A 250 3.37 27.90 12.00
CA PRO A 250 4.57 28.47 12.61
C PRO A 250 5.02 27.72 13.86
N ASP A 251 4.11 26.98 14.53
CA ASP A 251 4.36 26.11 15.66
C ASP A 251 5.43 25.04 15.38
N PHE A 252 5.60 24.64 14.13
CA PHE A 252 6.62 23.66 13.73
C PHE A 252 7.94 24.29 13.26
N SER A 253 7.97 25.57 12.98
CA SER A 253 9.18 26.25 12.50
C SER A 253 10.36 26.13 13.49
N SER A 254 10.10 26.16 14.79
CA SER A 254 11.10 25.99 15.85
C SER A 254 11.61 24.56 15.96
N LYS A 255 10.85 23.57 15.48
CA LYS A 255 11.18 22.14 15.53
C LYS A 255 12.09 21.72 14.36
N ILE A 256 12.19 22.54 13.30
CA ILE A 256 13.01 22.27 12.12
C ILE A 256 14.44 22.72 12.40
N LYS A 257 15.38 21.78 12.37
CA LYS A 257 16.78 22.01 12.66
C LYS A 257 17.66 21.44 11.56
N LEU A 258 18.76 22.15 11.28
CA LEU A 258 19.82 21.61 10.45
C LEU A 258 20.60 20.55 11.23
N TYR A 259 20.82 19.40 10.63
CA TYR A 259 21.73 18.40 11.17
C TYR A 259 23.17 18.71 10.69
N THR A 260 24.08 18.92 11.62
CA THR A 260 25.47 19.28 11.35
C THR A 260 26.47 18.28 11.92
N GLY A 261 25.99 17.06 12.26
CA GLY A 261 26.88 16.01 12.79
C GLY A 261 27.84 15.47 11.72
N GLU A 262 29.02 15.01 12.14
CA GLU A 262 30.02 14.37 11.28
C GLU A 262 29.52 13.02 10.74
N ILE A 263 28.72 12.29 11.53
CA ILE A 263 28.14 11.00 11.14
C ILE A 263 26.89 11.25 10.29
N PRO A 264 26.71 10.56 9.16
CA PRO A 264 25.49 10.70 8.36
C PRO A 264 24.19 10.53 9.17
N LEU A 265 23.17 11.34 8.87
CA LEU A 265 21.95 11.46 9.69
C LEU A 265 21.31 10.09 9.99
N PHE A 266 21.10 9.24 9.00
CA PHE A 266 20.44 7.94 9.19
C PHE A 266 21.31 6.92 9.90
N SER A 267 22.63 6.99 9.69
CA SER A 267 23.60 6.17 10.42
C SER A 267 23.68 6.55 11.90
N HIS A 268 23.57 7.85 12.23
CA HIS A 268 23.51 8.34 13.60
C HIS A 268 22.33 7.74 14.37
N TYR A 269 21.17 7.60 13.72
CA TYR A 269 19.98 6.98 14.30
C TYR A 269 19.91 5.46 14.13
N GLN A 270 20.89 4.84 13.51
CA GLN A 270 21.00 3.38 13.28
C GLN A 270 19.78 2.80 12.53
N ILE A 271 19.28 3.52 11.53
CA ILE A 271 18.10 3.11 10.79
C ILE A 271 18.41 2.55 9.38
N GLU A 272 19.65 2.66 8.87
CA GLU A 272 19.97 2.15 7.54
C GLU A 272 19.73 0.64 7.39
N SER A 273 20.09 -0.17 8.39
CA SER A 273 19.82 -1.61 8.39
C SER A 273 18.31 -1.93 8.42
N GLN A 274 17.51 -1.05 9.04
CA GLN A 274 16.05 -1.21 9.07
C GLN A 274 15.42 -0.81 7.74
N ILE A 275 15.99 0.18 7.04
CA ILE A 275 15.60 0.55 5.68
C ILE A 275 15.95 -0.60 4.73
N GLU A 276 17.17 -1.14 4.82
CA GLU A 276 17.60 -2.26 3.99
C GLU A 276 16.71 -3.51 4.17
N SER A 277 16.20 -3.75 5.39
CA SER A 277 15.25 -4.84 5.62
C SER A 277 13.95 -4.71 4.83
N ALA A 278 13.57 -3.49 4.39
CA ALA A 278 12.40 -3.26 3.56
C ALA A 278 12.59 -3.68 2.10
N PHE A 279 13.83 -3.88 1.64
CA PHE A 279 14.14 -4.42 0.32
C PHE A 279 14.34 -5.94 0.30
N GLN A 280 14.54 -6.55 1.50
CA GLN A 280 14.77 -7.99 1.62
C GLN A 280 13.46 -8.78 1.61
N ARG A 281 13.47 -9.96 0.98
CA ARG A 281 12.33 -10.87 0.98
C ARG A 281 12.01 -11.41 2.37
N GLU A 282 13.05 -11.77 3.15
CA GLU A 282 12.94 -12.32 4.51
C GLU A 282 13.30 -11.27 5.56
N VAL A 283 12.45 -11.12 6.57
CA VAL A 283 12.66 -10.21 7.70
C VAL A 283 12.66 -11.00 9.00
N ARG A 284 13.71 -10.82 9.80
CA ARG A 284 13.88 -11.52 11.08
C ARG A 284 13.06 -10.89 12.19
N LEU A 285 12.49 -11.75 13.05
CA LEU A 285 11.77 -11.35 14.24
C LEU A 285 12.72 -11.36 15.47
N PRO A 286 12.40 -10.56 16.51
CA PRO A 286 13.23 -10.47 17.73
C PRO A 286 13.44 -11.79 18.47
N SER A 287 12.47 -12.70 18.46
CA SER A 287 12.56 -14.02 19.07
C SER A 287 13.45 -15.00 18.30
N GLY A 288 13.80 -14.69 17.05
CA GLY A 288 14.57 -15.55 16.15
C GLY A 288 13.74 -16.24 15.09
N GLY A 289 12.42 -15.97 15.02
CA GLY A 289 11.57 -16.30 13.89
C GLY A 289 11.81 -15.38 12.70
N SER A 290 11.10 -15.59 11.60
CA SER A 290 11.15 -14.76 10.42
C SER A 290 9.80 -14.67 9.72
N ILE A 291 9.60 -13.58 8.97
CA ILE A 291 8.51 -13.43 8.02
C ILE A 291 9.07 -13.37 6.61
N VAL A 292 8.40 -14.01 5.68
CA VAL A 292 8.74 -14.01 4.25
C VAL A 292 7.64 -13.28 3.50
N ILE A 293 8.00 -12.26 2.74
CA ILE A 293 7.05 -11.39 2.04
C ILE A 293 7.25 -11.56 0.54
N ASP A 294 6.26 -12.15 -0.12
CA ASP A 294 6.26 -12.42 -1.56
C ASP A 294 5.15 -11.61 -2.24
N SER A 295 5.55 -10.70 -3.13
CA SER A 295 4.62 -9.93 -3.94
C SER A 295 4.40 -10.60 -5.29
N THR A 296 3.13 -10.91 -5.60
CA THR A 296 2.72 -11.41 -6.90
C THR A 296 1.97 -10.31 -7.67
N GLU A 297 1.64 -10.56 -8.93
CA GLU A 297 0.82 -9.62 -9.72
C GLU A 297 -0.55 -9.33 -9.06
N ALA A 298 -1.15 -10.31 -8.39
CA ALA A 298 -2.50 -10.24 -7.84
C ALA A 298 -2.56 -9.79 -6.38
N LEU A 299 -1.66 -10.31 -5.54
CA LEU A 299 -1.68 -10.11 -4.09
C LEU A 299 -0.27 -10.23 -3.50
N THR A 300 -0.13 -9.82 -2.24
CA THR A 300 1.08 -10.09 -1.44
C THR A 300 0.78 -11.23 -0.48
N ALA A 301 1.59 -12.26 -0.50
CA ALA A 301 1.56 -13.38 0.45
C ALA A 301 2.64 -13.17 1.52
N ILE A 302 2.30 -13.44 2.77
CA ILE A 302 3.23 -13.35 3.90
C ILE A 302 3.20 -14.67 4.66
N ASP A 303 4.34 -15.36 4.72
CA ASP A 303 4.54 -16.60 5.46
C ASP A 303 5.31 -16.32 6.75
N ILE A 304 5.01 -17.06 7.82
CA ILE A 304 5.61 -16.88 9.14
C ILE A 304 6.31 -18.16 9.57
N ASN A 305 7.60 -18.04 9.85
CA ASN A 305 8.45 -19.13 10.29
C ASN A 305 8.92 -18.93 11.73
N SER A 306 8.73 -19.92 12.59
CA SER A 306 9.26 -19.88 13.97
C SER A 306 10.79 -20.04 14.03
N ALA A 307 11.39 -20.68 13.03
CA ALA A 307 12.83 -20.89 12.85
C ALA A 307 13.57 -21.20 14.17
N ARG A 308 14.26 -20.21 14.78
CA ARG A 308 15.02 -20.34 16.00
C ARG A 308 14.30 -19.86 17.25
N ALA A 309 13.02 -19.54 17.17
CA ALA A 309 12.19 -19.11 18.29
C ALA A 309 11.83 -20.31 19.18
N THR A 310 12.75 -20.71 20.05
CA THR A 310 12.63 -21.90 20.92
C THR A 310 12.44 -21.53 22.40
N ARG A 311 11.96 -20.33 22.69
CA ARG A 311 11.80 -19.83 24.07
C ARG A 311 10.44 -20.16 24.69
N GLY A 312 9.49 -20.70 23.93
CA GLY A 312 8.18 -21.13 24.45
C GLY A 312 8.29 -22.40 25.28
N GLY A 313 7.37 -22.58 26.21
CA GLY A 313 7.23 -23.79 27.04
C GLY A 313 6.68 -24.98 26.25
N ASP A 314 5.93 -24.70 25.18
CA ASP A 314 5.40 -25.71 24.25
C ASP A 314 5.29 -25.13 22.83
N ILE A 315 4.83 -25.96 21.89
CA ILE A 315 4.68 -25.59 20.48
C ILE A 315 3.62 -24.50 20.31
N GLU A 316 2.52 -24.61 21.05
CA GLU A 316 1.41 -23.63 20.99
C GLU A 316 1.83 -22.24 21.49
N GLU A 317 2.57 -22.19 22.58
CA GLU A 317 3.10 -20.94 23.12
C GLU A 317 4.14 -20.32 22.17
N THR A 318 4.99 -21.14 21.55
CA THR A 318 5.95 -20.70 20.56
C THR A 318 5.25 -20.10 19.34
N ALA A 319 4.23 -20.78 18.80
CA ALA A 319 3.40 -20.31 17.69
C ALA A 319 2.72 -18.98 18.03
N PHE A 320 2.09 -18.90 19.19
CA PHE A 320 1.38 -17.70 19.64
C PHE A 320 2.31 -16.48 19.78
N ASN A 321 3.45 -16.65 20.44
CA ASN A 321 4.42 -15.58 20.64
C ASN A 321 5.04 -15.12 19.31
N THR A 322 5.40 -16.05 18.43
CA THR A 322 5.91 -15.73 17.08
C THR A 322 4.88 -14.98 16.26
N ASN A 323 3.62 -15.40 16.28
CA ASN A 323 2.52 -14.74 15.56
C ASN A 323 2.24 -13.33 16.09
N LEU A 324 2.38 -13.08 17.40
CA LEU A 324 2.24 -11.73 17.97
C LEU A 324 3.37 -10.80 17.50
N GLU A 325 4.62 -11.27 17.52
CA GLU A 325 5.76 -10.50 16.99
C GLU A 325 5.61 -10.25 15.49
N ALA A 326 5.19 -11.28 14.74
CA ALA A 326 4.94 -11.19 13.31
C ALA A 326 3.85 -10.16 13.00
N ALA A 327 2.76 -10.10 13.75
CA ALA A 327 1.69 -9.13 13.54
C ALA A 327 2.20 -7.67 13.65
N ASP A 328 3.06 -7.38 14.61
CA ASP A 328 3.69 -6.07 14.77
C ASP A 328 4.64 -5.73 13.63
N GLU A 329 5.49 -6.69 13.24
CA GLU A 329 6.48 -6.49 12.20
C GLU A 329 5.83 -6.42 10.81
N ILE A 330 4.82 -7.24 10.52
CA ILE A 330 4.04 -7.17 9.28
C ILE A 330 3.43 -5.77 9.13
N ALA A 331 2.75 -5.26 10.16
CA ALA A 331 2.18 -3.92 10.13
C ALA A 331 3.24 -2.85 9.87
N ARG A 332 4.45 -3.01 10.40
CA ARG A 332 5.59 -2.12 10.15
C ARG A 332 6.09 -2.22 8.70
N GLN A 333 6.31 -3.44 8.21
CA GLN A 333 6.80 -3.70 6.86
C GLN A 333 5.81 -3.23 5.78
N LEU A 334 4.49 -3.35 6.02
CA LEU A 334 3.48 -2.80 5.13
C LEU A 334 3.60 -1.28 4.94
N ARG A 335 3.96 -0.55 6.01
CA ARG A 335 4.20 0.91 5.94
C ARG A 335 5.54 1.24 5.28
N LEU A 336 6.62 0.56 5.67
CA LEU A 336 7.97 0.84 5.14
C LEU A 336 8.06 0.56 3.64
N ARG A 337 7.42 -0.51 3.17
CA ARG A 337 7.39 -0.90 1.75
C ARG A 337 6.28 -0.24 0.96
N ASP A 338 5.35 0.46 1.61
CA ASP A 338 4.08 0.96 1.08
C ASP A 338 3.29 -0.10 0.29
N LEU A 339 3.26 -1.34 0.80
CA LEU A 339 2.53 -2.43 0.20
C LEU A 339 1.03 -2.18 0.26
N GLY A 340 0.35 -2.31 -0.85
CA GLY A 340 -1.08 -2.10 -0.94
C GLY A 340 -1.79 -3.12 -1.83
N GLY A 341 -3.09 -3.18 -1.72
CA GLY A 341 -3.94 -4.17 -2.39
C GLY A 341 -4.35 -5.29 -1.45
N LEU A 342 -4.55 -6.49 -1.98
CA LEU A 342 -4.89 -7.68 -1.21
C LEU A 342 -3.62 -8.30 -0.61
N ILE A 343 -3.68 -8.62 0.67
CA ILE A 343 -2.58 -9.23 1.42
C ILE A 343 -3.14 -10.44 2.14
N VAL A 344 -2.46 -11.57 2.04
CA VAL A 344 -2.80 -12.82 2.72
C VAL A 344 -1.65 -13.19 3.64
N ILE A 345 -1.95 -13.37 4.91
CA ILE A 345 -0.98 -13.73 5.94
C ILE A 345 -1.25 -15.16 6.36
N ASP A 346 -0.23 -16.01 6.29
CA ASP A 346 -0.24 -17.39 6.78
C ASP A 346 0.36 -17.41 8.18
N PHE A 347 -0.52 -17.42 9.19
CA PHE A 347 -0.10 -17.51 10.59
C PHE A 347 0.21 -18.96 10.97
N ILE A 348 1.25 -19.14 11.79
CA ILE A 348 1.52 -20.46 12.37
C ILE A 348 0.26 -20.97 13.08
N ASP A 349 -0.11 -22.22 12.85
CA ASP A 349 -1.33 -22.82 13.39
C ASP A 349 -1.47 -22.65 14.90
N MET A 350 -2.64 -22.20 15.31
CA MET A 350 -3.02 -22.03 16.72
C MET A 350 -4.35 -22.72 16.98
N THR A 351 -4.35 -23.67 17.88
CA THR A 351 -5.55 -24.43 18.25
C THR A 351 -6.57 -23.59 19.04
N PRO A 352 -6.19 -22.79 20.08
CA PRO A 352 -7.14 -22.03 20.85
C PRO A 352 -7.63 -20.78 20.10
N VAL A 353 -8.93 -20.65 19.91
CA VAL A 353 -9.58 -19.47 19.31
C VAL A 353 -9.21 -18.17 20.03
N ARG A 354 -8.94 -18.23 21.33
CA ARG A 354 -8.48 -17.08 22.13
C ARG A 354 -7.14 -16.54 21.63
N HIS A 355 -6.20 -17.41 21.22
CA HIS A 355 -4.90 -17.03 20.65
C HIS A 355 -5.09 -16.40 19.29
N GLN A 356 -5.91 -16.99 18.42
CA GLN A 356 -6.25 -16.41 17.12
C GLN A 356 -6.82 -15.00 17.26
N ARG A 357 -7.78 -14.80 18.18
CA ARG A 357 -8.36 -13.46 18.45
C ARG A 357 -7.35 -12.47 19.00
N ALA A 358 -6.43 -12.94 19.85
CA ALA A 358 -5.37 -12.08 20.40
C ALA A 358 -4.41 -11.58 19.30
N VAL A 359 -4.02 -12.46 18.37
CA VAL A 359 -3.19 -12.11 17.20
C VAL A 359 -3.94 -11.15 16.27
N GLU A 360 -5.22 -11.42 15.96
CA GLU A 360 -6.06 -10.51 15.17
C GLU A 360 -6.15 -9.12 15.81
N ASN A 361 -6.37 -9.05 17.12
CA ASN A 361 -6.45 -7.78 17.83
C ASN A 361 -5.11 -7.05 17.84
N ARG A 362 -4.01 -7.78 18.01
CA ARG A 362 -2.65 -7.22 17.93
C ARG A 362 -2.37 -6.61 16.57
N LEU A 363 -2.73 -7.32 15.49
CA LEU A 363 -2.58 -6.79 14.13
C LEU A 363 -3.47 -5.54 13.93
N ARG A 364 -4.74 -5.55 14.40
CA ARG A 364 -5.63 -4.38 14.31
C ARG A 364 -5.06 -3.17 15.07
N GLU A 365 -4.44 -3.40 16.22
CA GLU A 365 -3.77 -2.35 16.99
C GLU A 365 -2.52 -1.82 16.26
N ALA A 366 -1.67 -2.71 15.76
CA ALA A 366 -0.43 -2.36 15.06
C ALA A 366 -0.65 -1.54 13.78
N VAL A 367 -1.74 -1.80 13.05
CA VAL A 367 -2.09 -1.04 11.84
C VAL A 367 -2.85 0.27 12.13
N ARG A 368 -3.27 0.53 13.36
CA ARG A 368 -4.07 1.73 13.71
C ARG A 368 -3.36 3.03 13.37
N GLN A 369 -2.04 3.05 13.45
CA GLN A 369 -1.23 4.23 13.13
C GLN A 369 -1.00 4.44 11.63
N ASP A 370 -1.32 3.45 10.78
CA ASP A 370 -1.14 3.54 9.34
C ASP A 370 -2.03 4.64 8.73
N ARG A 371 -1.47 5.42 7.81
CA ARG A 371 -2.22 6.44 7.06
C ARG A 371 -3.18 5.83 6.03
N ALA A 372 -2.88 4.64 5.51
CA ALA A 372 -3.72 3.92 4.57
C ALA A 372 -4.99 3.37 5.23
N ARG A 373 -6.05 3.25 4.45
CA ARG A 373 -7.26 2.55 4.89
C ARG A 373 -7.02 1.05 4.80
N ILE A 374 -7.24 0.36 5.92
CA ILE A 374 -7.04 -1.08 6.03
C ILE A 374 -8.36 -1.75 6.42
N GLN A 375 -8.63 -2.91 5.83
CA GLN A 375 -9.69 -3.82 6.23
C GLN A 375 -9.06 -5.17 6.55
N ILE A 376 -9.45 -5.76 7.67
CA ILE A 376 -8.88 -7.02 8.19
C ILE A 376 -10.03 -7.98 8.43
N SER A 377 -9.91 -9.21 7.92
CA SER A 377 -10.84 -10.31 8.19
C SER A 377 -10.52 -11.00 9.52
N HIS A 378 -11.14 -12.13 9.77
CA HIS A 378 -10.79 -13.06 10.82
C HIS A 378 -9.86 -14.15 10.27
N ILE A 379 -9.05 -14.76 11.15
CA ILE A 379 -8.25 -15.93 10.78
C ILE A 379 -9.23 -17.05 10.37
N SER A 380 -9.02 -17.59 9.17
CA SER A 380 -9.83 -18.65 8.59
C SER A 380 -9.52 -20.00 9.24
N ARG A 381 -10.28 -21.05 8.87
CA ARG A 381 -10.03 -22.42 9.33
C ARG A 381 -8.70 -23.00 8.82
N PHE A 382 -8.10 -22.34 7.85
CA PHE A 382 -6.81 -22.73 7.24
C PHE A 382 -5.62 -21.96 7.82
N GLY A 383 -5.79 -21.21 8.93
CA GLY A 383 -4.72 -20.36 9.48
C GLY A 383 -4.54 -19.03 8.75
N LEU A 384 -5.18 -18.82 7.60
CA LEU A 384 -5.00 -17.65 6.75
C LEU A 384 -5.80 -16.44 7.23
N LEU A 385 -5.16 -15.27 7.26
CA LEU A 385 -5.82 -13.99 7.48
C LEU A 385 -5.75 -13.16 6.20
N GLU A 386 -6.93 -12.78 5.70
CA GLU A 386 -7.05 -11.88 4.55
C GLU A 386 -7.17 -10.44 5.02
N MET A 387 -6.43 -9.54 4.39
CA MET A 387 -6.55 -8.11 4.62
C MET A 387 -6.40 -7.33 3.31
N SER A 388 -6.94 -6.12 3.30
CA SER A 388 -6.71 -5.19 2.19
C SER A 388 -6.18 -3.87 2.72
N ARG A 389 -5.14 -3.34 2.09
CA ARG A 389 -4.57 -2.03 2.38
C ARG A 389 -4.69 -1.12 1.15
N GLN A 390 -5.17 0.08 1.36
CA GLN A 390 -5.26 1.08 0.30
C GLN A 390 -3.86 1.36 -0.28
N ARG A 391 -3.73 1.33 -1.61
CA ARG A 391 -2.50 1.76 -2.29
C ARG A 391 -2.38 3.28 -2.22
N LEU A 392 -1.30 3.77 -1.66
CA LEU A 392 -1.01 5.20 -1.56
C LEU A 392 -0.07 5.64 -2.67
N SER A 393 1.00 4.89 -2.90
CA SER A 393 2.02 5.06 -3.92
C SER A 393 2.42 3.70 -4.51
N PRO A 394 3.24 3.64 -5.56
CA PRO A 394 3.95 2.42 -5.92
C PRO A 394 4.75 1.91 -4.72
N SER A 395 4.79 0.60 -4.52
CA SER A 395 5.58 0.03 -3.43
C SER A 395 7.08 0.20 -3.69
N LEU A 396 7.91 0.15 -2.64
CA LEU A 396 9.38 0.20 -2.79
C LEU A 396 9.88 -0.83 -3.80
N GLY A 397 9.31 -2.04 -3.81
CA GLY A 397 9.67 -3.06 -4.80
C GLY A 397 9.27 -2.68 -6.22
N GLU A 398 8.09 -2.06 -6.41
CA GLU A 398 7.64 -1.63 -7.74
C GLU A 398 8.47 -0.46 -8.30
N SER A 399 9.02 0.40 -7.45
CA SER A 399 9.82 1.57 -7.86
C SER A 399 11.33 1.29 -8.00
N SER A 400 11.86 0.28 -7.27
CA SER A 400 13.31 0.06 -7.16
C SER A 400 13.80 -1.25 -7.79
N HIS A 401 12.89 -2.16 -8.17
CA HIS A 401 13.25 -3.46 -8.74
C HIS A 401 12.68 -3.64 -10.15
N HIS A 402 13.46 -4.30 -10.99
CA HIS A 402 13.01 -4.77 -12.29
C HIS A 402 12.67 -6.26 -12.23
N VAL A 403 11.72 -6.69 -13.05
CA VAL A 403 11.42 -8.13 -13.18
C VAL A 403 12.66 -8.83 -13.70
N CYS A 404 13.09 -9.89 -13.02
CA CYS A 404 14.25 -10.67 -13.45
C CYS A 404 14.01 -11.22 -14.87
N PRO A 405 14.83 -10.89 -15.86
CA PRO A 405 14.63 -11.33 -17.25
C PRO A 405 14.74 -12.86 -17.38
N ARG A 406 15.52 -13.51 -16.53
CA ARG A 406 15.72 -14.95 -16.59
C ARG A 406 14.52 -15.77 -16.13
N CYS A 407 13.87 -15.41 -15.02
CA CYS A 407 12.72 -16.16 -14.50
C CYS A 407 11.38 -15.45 -14.69
N SER A 408 11.35 -14.24 -15.25
CA SER A 408 10.15 -13.42 -15.45
C SER A 408 9.28 -13.30 -14.18
N GLY A 409 9.94 -13.29 -13.00
CA GLY A 409 9.29 -13.15 -11.70
C GLY A 409 8.83 -14.47 -11.05
N THR A 410 9.05 -15.64 -11.69
CA THR A 410 8.62 -16.94 -11.14
C THR A 410 9.52 -17.46 -10.01
N GLY A 411 10.75 -16.93 -9.87
CA GLY A 411 11.74 -17.38 -8.87
C GLY A 411 12.41 -18.72 -9.18
N THR A 412 11.97 -19.44 -10.22
CA THR A 412 12.49 -20.75 -10.63
C THR A 412 12.79 -20.78 -12.12
N VAL A 413 13.73 -21.60 -12.52
CA VAL A 413 14.12 -21.83 -13.92
C VAL A 413 14.06 -23.31 -14.20
N ARG A 414 13.55 -23.68 -15.37
CA ARG A 414 13.42 -25.09 -15.80
C ARG A 414 14.80 -25.69 -16.05
N ASP A 415 14.99 -26.95 -15.66
CA ASP A 415 16.23 -27.69 -15.87
C ASP A 415 16.59 -27.82 -17.36
N ASN A 416 17.88 -27.78 -17.64
CA ASN A 416 18.42 -27.82 -19.00
C ASN A 416 18.01 -29.09 -19.76
N GLU A 417 18.03 -30.26 -19.11
CA GLU A 417 17.62 -31.51 -19.74
C GLU A 417 16.13 -31.49 -20.09
N SER A 418 15.28 -31.12 -19.14
CA SER A 418 13.84 -31.01 -19.35
C SER A 418 13.49 -30.01 -20.46
N LEU A 419 14.20 -28.86 -20.50
CA LEU A 419 14.04 -27.85 -21.52
C LEU A 419 14.48 -28.33 -22.89
N SER A 420 15.64 -28.99 -22.97
CA SER A 420 16.17 -29.58 -24.22
C SER A 420 15.22 -30.61 -24.84
N LEU A 421 14.64 -31.47 -24.01
CA LEU A 421 13.66 -32.46 -24.50
C LEU A 421 12.37 -31.78 -25.01
N SER A 422 11.98 -30.67 -24.40
CA SER A 422 10.86 -29.89 -24.89
C SER A 422 11.14 -29.23 -26.22
N ILE A 423 12.34 -28.65 -26.37
CA ILE A 423 12.78 -28.01 -27.62
C ILE A 423 12.87 -29.05 -28.74
N LEU A 424 13.40 -30.27 -28.45
CA LEU A 424 13.46 -31.36 -29.42
C LEU A 424 12.07 -31.71 -29.95
N ARG A 425 11.05 -31.77 -29.08
CA ARG A 425 9.66 -32.05 -29.50
C ARG A 425 9.08 -30.91 -30.33
N LEU A 426 9.41 -29.65 -30.01
CA LEU A 426 9.00 -28.51 -30.82
C LEU A 426 9.67 -28.51 -32.19
N ILE A 427 10.94 -28.85 -32.28
CA ILE A 427 11.63 -29.03 -33.57
C ILE A 427 10.92 -30.13 -34.39
N GLU A 428 10.55 -31.24 -33.78
CA GLU A 428 9.79 -32.31 -34.45
C GLU A 428 8.42 -31.85 -34.93
N GLU A 429 7.69 -31.10 -34.11
CA GLU A 429 6.38 -30.52 -34.47
C GLU A 429 6.48 -29.51 -35.62
N GLU A 430 7.48 -28.62 -35.61
CA GLU A 430 7.68 -27.67 -36.71
C GLU A 430 8.15 -28.37 -38.00
N ALA A 431 8.95 -29.44 -37.89
CA ALA A 431 9.38 -30.26 -39.02
C ALA A 431 8.22 -31.01 -39.70
N LEU A 432 7.18 -31.42 -38.94
CA LEU A 432 6.00 -32.09 -39.44
C LEU A 432 5.02 -31.21 -40.24
N LYS A 433 5.16 -29.89 -40.14
CA LYS A 433 4.27 -28.98 -40.85
C LYS A 433 4.54 -28.99 -42.35
N GLU A 434 3.46 -28.91 -43.16
CA GLU A 434 3.57 -28.94 -44.64
C GLU A 434 4.49 -27.83 -45.17
N ASN A 435 5.27 -28.12 -46.21
CA ASN A 435 6.20 -27.18 -46.84
C ASN A 435 7.34 -26.67 -45.98
N THR A 436 7.73 -27.42 -44.92
CA THR A 436 8.92 -27.11 -44.13
C THR A 436 10.18 -27.48 -44.87
N GLN A 437 11.17 -26.60 -44.97
CA GLN A 437 12.49 -26.83 -45.53
C GLN A 437 13.54 -27.00 -44.42
N GLU A 438 13.55 -26.02 -43.49
CA GLU A 438 14.46 -26.03 -42.34
C GLU A 438 13.74 -25.64 -41.06
N VAL A 439 14.24 -26.16 -39.94
CA VAL A 439 13.83 -25.69 -38.59
C VAL A 439 15.07 -25.16 -37.88
N HIS A 440 15.06 -23.90 -37.55
CA HIS A 440 16.13 -23.23 -36.85
C HIS A 440 15.82 -23.18 -35.35
N ALA A 441 16.66 -23.74 -34.51
CA ALA A 441 16.58 -23.67 -33.06
C ALA A 441 17.74 -22.86 -32.51
N ILE A 442 17.46 -21.63 -32.11
CA ILE A 442 18.43 -20.74 -31.45
C ILE A 442 18.28 -20.96 -29.95
N VAL A 443 19.33 -21.46 -29.30
CA VAL A 443 19.25 -21.95 -27.92
C VAL A 443 20.53 -21.60 -27.14
N PRO A 444 20.48 -21.51 -25.80
CA PRO A 444 21.66 -21.39 -24.95
C PRO A 444 22.69 -22.50 -25.19
N VAL A 445 23.97 -22.18 -25.02
CA VAL A 445 25.10 -23.12 -25.27
C VAL A 445 24.95 -24.49 -24.57
N PRO A 446 24.53 -24.58 -23.27
CA PRO A 446 24.33 -25.87 -22.62
C PRO A 446 23.23 -26.72 -23.28
N ILE A 447 22.15 -26.10 -23.76
CA ILE A 447 21.06 -26.76 -24.46
C ILE A 447 21.52 -27.28 -25.83
N ALA A 448 22.23 -26.41 -26.59
CA ALA A 448 22.79 -26.82 -27.88
C ALA A 448 23.74 -28.01 -27.74
N SER A 449 24.63 -27.95 -26.75
CA SER A 449 25.57 -29.05 -26.46
C SER A 449 24.84 -30.37 -26.14
N TYR A 450 23.79 -30.32 -25.34
CA TYR A 450 22.98 -31.49 -25.01
C TYR A 450 22.25 -32.05 -26.24
N LEU A 451 21.60 -31.20 -27.03
CA LEU A 451 20.87 -31.63 -28.23
C LEU A 451 21.79 -32.22 -29.30
N LEU A 452 22.92 -31.56 -29.58
CA LEU A 452 23.85 -31.95 -30.64
C LEU A 452 24.69 -33.19 -30.28
N ASN A 453 24.94 -33.46 -29.00
CA ASN A 453 25.76 -34.59 -28.55
C ASN A 453 24.88 -35.73 -28.03
N GLU A 454 24.11 -35.47 -26.93
CA GLU A 454 23.36 -36.56 -26.26
C GLU A 454 22.09 -36.95 -27.03
N LYS A 455 21.48 -36.03 -27.78
CA LYS A 455 20.26 -36.28 -28.57
C LYS A 455 20.48 -36.25 -30.08
N ARG A 456 21.72 -36.33 -30.53
CA ARG A 456 22.09 -36.33 -31.96
C ARG A 456 21.34 -37.39 -32.80
N SER A 457 21.16 -38.58 -32.26
CA SER A 457 20.41 -39.65 -32.94
C SER A 457 18.92 -39.29 -33.11
N ALA A 458 18.33 -38.60 -32.15
CA ALA A 458 16.93 -38.15 -32.22
C ALA A 458 16.76 -37.00 -33.22
N VAL A 459 17.69 -36.05 -33.27
CA VAL A 459 17.69 -34.97 -34.26
C VAL A 459 17.82 -35.57 -35.68
N ASN A 460 18.76 -36.50 -35.92
CA ASN A 460 18.95 -37.19 -37.19
C ASN A 460 17.71 -38.03 -37.59
N ALA A 461 17.01 -38.63 -36.61
CA ALA A 461 15.77 -39.34 -36.87
C ALA A 461 14.63 -38.44 -37.34
N ILE A 462 14.56 -37.19 -36.87
CA ILE A 462 13.61 -36.15 -37.34
C ILE A 462 13.91 -35.82 -38.80
N GLU A 463 15.18 -35.51 -39.11
CA GLU A 463 15.62 -35.18 -40.46
C GLU A 463 15.34 -36.30 -41.47
N THR A 464 15.62 -37.55 -41.07
CA THR A 464 15.40 -38.72 -41.94
C THR A 464 13.93 -39.00 -42.15
N ARG A 465 13.09 -38.81 -41.13
CA ARG A 465 11.64 -39.09 -41.20
C ARG A 465 10.89 -38.11 -42.09
N GLN A 466 11.36 -36.88 -42.22
CA GLN A 466 10.68 -35.77 -42.90
C GLN A 466 11.31 -35.46 -44.27
N ASP A 467 11.83 -36.45 -45.00
CA ASP A 467 12.31 -36.36 -46.39
C ASP A 467 13.12 -35.09 -46.71
N GLY A 468 14.14 -34.82 -45.91
CA GLY A 468 15.11 -33.73 -46.15
C GLY A 468 14.86 -32.42 -45.43
N VAL A 469 13.99 -32.40 -44.44
CA VAL A 469 13.90 -31.22 -43.54
C VAL A 469 15.19 -31.13 -42.73
N ARG A 470 15.85 -30.00 -42.77
CA ARG A 470 17.10 -29.76 -42.05
C ARG A 470 16.84 -29.15 -40.67
N CYS A 471 17.40 -29.76 -39.64
CA CYS A 471 17.35 -29.22 -38.27
C CYS A 471 18.63 -28.45 -37.93
N VAL A 472 18.60 -27.13 -37.87
CA VAL A 472 19.74 -26.27 -37.58
C VAL A 472 19.68 -25.80 -36.14
N ILE A 473 20.51 -26.41 -35.25
CA ILE A 473 20.59 -26.02 -33.84
C ILE A 473 21.78 -25.10 -33.69
N VAL A 474 21.49 -23.84 -33.29
CA VAL A 474 22.49 -22.77 -33.21
C VAL A 474 22.66 -22.35 -31.76
N PRO A 475 23.87 -22.48 -31.18
CA PRO A 475 24.16 -21.94 -29.86
C PRO A 475 24.21 -20.42 -29.89
N ASN A 476 23.58 -19.79 -28.89
CA ASN A 476 23.71 -18.37 -28.60
C ASN A 476 24.29 -18.20 -27.20
N ASP A 477 25.44 -17.52 -27.08
CA ASP A 477 26.15 -17.26 -25.83
C ASP A 477 25.52 -16.13 -25.00
N GLN A 478 24.79 -15.24 -25.66
CA GLN A 478 24.08 -14.14 -24.99
C GLN A 478 22.71 -14.56 -24.44
N MET A 479 22.22 -15.74 -24.88
CA MET A 479 20.93 -16.27 -24.43
C MET A 479 21.07 -17.14 -23.20
N GLU A 480 20.34 -16.82 -22.14
CA GLU A 480 20.27 -17.65 -20.94
C GLU A 480 18.98 -18.48 -20.89
N THR A 481 19.09 -19.66 -20.26
CA THR A 481 17.89 -20.48 -19.95
C THR A 481 16.91 -19.71 -19.07
N PRO A 482 15.58 -19.80 -19.27
CA PRO A 482 14.84 -20.76 -20.10
C PRO A 482 14.52 -20.29 -21.52
N HIS A 483 15.13 -19.22 -21.99
CA HIS A 483 14.81 -18.64 -23.31
C HIS A 483 15.33 -19.51 -24.44
N TYR A 484 14.58 -19.59 -25.51
CA TYR A 484 14.92 -20.25 -26.77
C TYR A 484 14.00 -19.75 -27.88
N HIS A 485 14.43 -19.93 -29.15
CA HIS A 485 13.59 -19.68 -30.31
C HIS A 485 13.63 -20.87 -31.24
N VAL A 486 12.44 -21.32 -31.68
CA VAL A 486 12.30 -22.36 -32.70
C VAL A 486 11.54 -21.71 -33.87
N LEU A 487 12.21 -21.61 -35.01
CA LEU A 487 11.71 -20.92 -36.19
C LEU A 487 11.62 -21.92 -37.35
N ARG A 488 10.51 -21.89 -38.06
CA ARG A 488 10.31 -22.70 -39.26
C ARG A 488 10.59 -21.86 -40.51
N VAL A 489 11.41 -22.39 -41.40
CA VAL A 489 11.68 -21.86 -42.74
C VAL A 489 10.91 -22.72 -43.75
N ARG A 490 10.11 -22.12 -44.59
CA ARG A 490 9.34 -22.76 -45.62
C ARG A 490 10.14 -22.90 -46.91
N LYS A 491 9.75 -23.84 -47.79
CA LYS A 491 10.32 -23.93 -49.15
C LYS A 491 10.10 -22.64 -49.90
N GLY A 492 11.21 -22.01 -50.32
CA GLY A 492 11.20 -20.71 -51.01
C GLY A 492 11.40 -19.46 -50.12
N GLU A 493 11.50 -19.68 -48.79
CA GLU A 493 11.88 -18.62 -47.82
C GLU A 493 13.33 -18.77 -47.33
N GLU A 494 14.12 -19.58 -48.05
CA GLU A 494 15.51 -19.88 -47.68
C GLU A 494 16.36 -18.61 -47.68
N THR A 495 17.06 -18.34 -46.59
CA THR A 495 18.01 -17.25 -46.50
C THR A 495 19.42 -17.75 -46.78
N PRO A 496 20.21 -17.09 -47.64
CA PRO A 496 21.61 -17.49 -47.92
C PRO A 496 22.53 -17.26 -46.74
N THR A 497 21.99 -16.99 -45.57
CA THR A 497 22.72 -16.62 -44.37
C THR A 497 23.32 -17.83 -43.69
N LEU A 498 24.57 -17.76 -43.30
CA LEU A 498 25.25 -18.82 -42.58
C LEU A 498 24.68 -18.98 -41.18
N SER A 499 24.53 -20.24 -40.74
CA SER A 499 23.80 -20.58 -39.49
C SER A 499 24.29 -19.84 -38.23
N TYR A 500 25.58 -19.57 -38.13
CA TYR A 500 26.15 -18.81 -36.99
C TYR A 500 25.74 -17.33 -36.94
N MET A 501 25.21 -16.79 -38.02
CA MET A 501 24.70 -15.41 -38.09
C MET A 501 23.20 -15.32 -37.70
N LEU A 502 22.51 -16.44 -37.61
CA LEU A 502 21.08 -16.44 -37.32
C LEU A 502 20.71 -15.80 -35.96
N PRO A 503 21.49 -15.98 -34.86
CA PRO A 503 21.20 -15.29 -33.61
C PRO A 503 21.18 -13.77 -33.78
N LYS A 504 22.19 -13.21 -34.47
CA LYS A 504 22.29 -11.75 -34.69
C LYS A 504 21.15 -11.20 -35.56
N LEU A 505 20.78 -11.91 -36.64
CA LEU A 505 19.65 -11.54 -37.48
C LEU A 505 18.31 -11.56 -36.71
N HIS A 506 18.17 -12.54 -35.83
CA HIS A 506 16.97 -12.64 -35.01
C HIS A 506 16.91 -11.52 -33.96
N GLU A 507 17.99 -11.17 -33.33
CA GLU A 507 18.11 -10.03 -32.42
C GLU A 507 17.80 -8.71 -33.14
N GLU A 508 18.32 -8.48 -34.32
CA GLU A 508 18.03 -7.30 -35.16
C GLU A 508 16.54 -7.24 -35.56
N ALA A 509 15.94 -8.39 -35.87
CA ALA A 509 14.51 -8.47 -36.20
C ALA A 509 13.58 -8.26 -34.98
N MET A 510 14.04 -8.64 -33.79
CA MET A 510 13.32 -8.50 -32.53
C MET A 510 13.66 -7.21 -31.78
N ALA A 511 14.70 -6.47 -32.20
CA ALA A 511 15.09 -5.21 -31.60
C ALA A 511 13.96 -4.18 -31.72
N LEU A 512 13.14 -4.09 -30.68
CA LEU A 512 12.31 -2.93 -30.45
C LEU A 512 13.24 -1.73 -30.19
N PRO A 513 12.84 -0.49 -30.56
CA PRO A 513 13.62 0.70 -30.22
C PRO A 513 14.02 0.66 -28.74
N SER A 514 15.30 0.78 -28.43
CA SER A 514 15.81 0.61 -27.08
C SER A 514 15.12 1.56 -26.10
N GLU A 515 14.83 1.09 -24.90
CA GLU A 515 14.28 1.93 -23.81
C GLU A 515 15.17 3.18 -23.55
N GLU A 516 16.45 3.12 -23.89
CA GLU A 516 17.38 4.25 -23.83
C GLU A 516 17.02 5.36 -24.84
N GLU A 517 16.59 5.03 -26.06
CA GLU A 517 16.09 6.04 -27.02
C GLU A 517 14.78 6.69 -26.56
N PHE A 518 13.95 5.97 -25.78
CA PHE A 518 12.77 6.55 -25.15
C PHE A 518 13.11 7.39 -23.92
N ALA A 519 14.16 7.03 -23.15
CA ALA A 519 14.59 7.79 -21.98
C ALA A 519 15.24 9.14 -22.36
N GLU A 520 16.00 9.20 -23.45
CA GLU A 520 16.58 10.47 -23.95
C GLU A 520 15.51 11.46 -24.45
N ARG A 521 14.32 11.00 -24.87
CA ARG A 521 13.20 11.85 -25.30
C ARG A 521 12.37 12.41 -24.16
N LYS A 522 12.44 11.85 -22.95
CA LYS A 522 11.71 12.35 -21.77
C LYS A 522 12.46 13.50 -21.10
N ARG A 523 12.27 14.72 -21.59
CA ARG A 523 12.55 15.91 -20.77
C ARG A 523 11.57 15.86 -19.58
N PRO A 524 12.04 16.15 -18.34
CA PRO A 524 11.15 16.21 -17.19
C PRO A 524 9.99 17.15 -17.48
N GLU A 525 8.78 16.68 -17.27
CA GLU A 525 7.57 17.46 -17.46
C GLU A 525 7.62 18.66 -16.52
N GLN A 526 7.59 19.86 -17.06
CA GLN A 526 7.52 21.07 -16.24
C GLN A 526 6.05 21.48 -16.08
N PRO A 527 5.56 21.59 -14.84
CA PRO A 527 4.19 22.05 -14.59
C PRO A 527 4.01 23.50 -15.04
N ALA A 528 2.87 23.80 -15.62
CA ALA A 528 2.52 25.15 -16.04
C ALA A 528 2.39 26.14 -14.86
N LEU A 529 2.01 25.60 -13.71
CA LEU A 529 2.02 26.28 -12.40
C LEU A 529 3.26 25.79 -11.64
N ALA A 530 4.31 26.59 -11.61
CA ALA A 530 5.38 26.44 -10.63
C ALA A 530 4.79 26.51 -9.19
N THR A 531 5.50 25.97 -8.21
CA THR A 531 5.07 25.93 -6.79
C THR A 531 4.28 27.16 -6.41
N PHE A 532 2.98 26.98 -6.10
CA PHE A 532 2.05 28.07 -5.83
C PHE A 532 2.44 28.75 -4.50
N ALA A 533 3.27 29.78 -4.59
CA ALA A 533 3.58 30.70 -3.51
C ALA A 533 2.73 31.96 -3.70
N MET A 534 1.86 32.25 -2.74
CA MET A 534 1.09 33.50 -2.77
C MET A 534 1.86 34.61 -2.09
N PRO A 535 2.19 35.71 -2.81
CA PRO A 535 2.87 36.85 -2.20
C PRO A 535 1.99 37.68 -1.25
N ASP A 536 0.64 37.53 -1.28
CA ASP A 536 -0.32 38.41 -0.58
C ASP A 536 -1.30 37.64 0.35
N VAL A 537 -0.86 36.65 1.09
CA VAL A 537 -1.71 36.02 2.12
C VAL A 537 -1.40 36.66 3.46
N PRO A 538 -2.41 37.23 4.17
CA PRO A 538 -2.23 37.67 5.57
C PRO A 538 -1.69 36.49 6.39
N PRO A 539 -0.79 36.69 7.36
CA PRO A 539 -0.30 35.65 8.23
C PRO A 539 -1.48 34.94 8.89
N ALA A 540 -1.39 33.59 8.98
CA ALA A 540 -2.42 32.78 9.63
C ALA A 540 -2.71 33.36 11.02
N PRO A 541 -3.99 33.41 11.45
CA PRO A 541 -4.33 33.89 12.79
C PRO A 541 -3.57 33.06 13.81
N THR A 542 -2.76 33.75 14.61
CA THR A 542 -2.07 33.14 15.76
C THR A 542 -3.14 32.64 16.72
N PRO A 543 -3.00 31.43 17.31
CA PRO A 543 -3.90 30.98 18.36
C PRO A 543 -3.92 32.04 19.47
N ALA A 544 -5.11 32.53 19.80
CA ALA A 544 -5.26 33.47 20.91
C ALA A 544 -4.66 32.82 22.16
N GLU A 545 -3.63 33.40 22.76
CA GLU A 545 -3.19 33.06 24.10
C GLU A 545 -4.41 33.10 25.02
N PRO A 546 -4.62 32.08 25.89
CA PRO A 546 -5.72 32.14 26.83
C PRO A 546 -5.60 33.40 27.66
N ALA A 547 -6.58 34.27 27.58
CA ALA A 547 -6.66 35.51 28.30
C ALA A 547 -6.42 35.25 29.80
N ALA A 548 -5.34 35.79 30.35
CA ALA A 548 -5.09 35.77 31.78
C ALA A 548 -6.32 36.39 32.50
N PRO A 549 -6.77 35.81 33.63
CA PRO A 549 -7.95 36.34 34.34
C PRO A 549 -7.70 37.77 34.76
N VAL A 550 -8.61 38.64 34.33
CA VAL A 550 -8.64 40.05 34.71
C VAL A 550 -8.85 40.16 36.20
N VAL A 551 -7.79 40.52 36.93
CA VAL A 551 -7.87 40.87 38.35
C VAL A 551 -8.44 42.31 38.43
N ALA A 552 -9.61 42.43 39.06
CA ALA A 552 -10.24 43.71 39.36
C ALA A 552 -9.34 44.58 40.25
N PRO A 553 -9.31 45.92 40.06
CA PRO A 553 -8.44 46.79 40.85
C PRO A 553 -8.98 46.98 42.27
N ALA A 554 -8.18 46.65 43.29
CA ALA A 554 -8.43 46.97 44.69
C ALA A 554 -7.91 48.37 45.03
N PRO A 555 -8.53 49.08 46.01
CA PRO A 555 -8.31 50.52 46.24
C PRO A 555 -7.00 50.80 46.95
N LYS A 556 -6.42 51.97 46.67
CA LYS A 556 -5.21 52.54 47.24
C LYS A 556 -5.32 52.75 48.79
N ALA A 557 -4.34 52.27 49.54
CA ALA A 557 -4.09 52.73 50.91
C ALA A 557 -2.62 53.13 51.05
N ALA A 558 -2.40 54.14 51.90
CA ALA A 558 -1.23 54.99 52.10
C ALA A 558 -0.06 54.26 52.82
N PRO A 559 1.12 54.94 52.91
CA PRO A 559 2.38 54.27 53.22
C PRO A 559 2.64 54.14 54.72
N ALA A 560 3.27 53.04 55.15
CA ALA A 560 3.82 52.88 56.49
C ALA A 560 5.22 52.22 56.46
N THR A 561 6.04 52.73 57.32
CA THR A 561 7.44 52.61 57.63
C THR A 561 8.01 51.20 57.87
N PRO A 562 9.35 51.01 57.87
CA PRO A 562 10.01 49.71 57.82
C PRO A 562 10.18 49.03 59.20
N ALA A 563 10.02 47.71 59.22
CA ALA A 563 10.34 46.92 60.41
C ALA A 563 11.24 45.71 60.06
N THR A 564 12.18 45.53 60.91
CA THR A 564 13.29 44.60 61.08
C THR A 564 13.02 43.10 60.83
N PRO A 565 14.07 42.29 60.58
CA PRO A 565 13.94 40.91 60.07
C PRO A 565 13.60 39.93 61.20
N ALA A 566 12.66 39.02 60.92
CA ALA A 566 12.32 37.90 61.81
C ALA A 566 13.02 36.61 61.37
N GLN A 567 13.47 35.90 62.36
CA GLN A 567 14.23 34.62 62.29
C GLN A 567 13.45 33.45 61.72
N PRO A 568 14.11 32.46 61.10
CA PRO A 568 13.46 31.33 60.49
C PRO A 568 12.98 30.29 61.50
N GLY A 569 11.78 29.76 61.28
CA GLY A 569 11.08 28.81 62.14
C GLY A 569 11.69 27.39 62.14
N LEU A 570 11.39 26.70 63.20
CA LEU A 570 11.87 25.37 63.65
C LEU A 570 11.80 24.23 62.63
N LEU A 571 11.04 24.35 61.57
CA LEU A 571 10.88 23.29 60.54
C LEU A 571 12.06 23.20 59.54
N SER A 572 12.87 24.26 59.37
CA SER A 572 14.03 24.24 58.47
C SER A 572 15.26 23.57 59.12
N ARG A 573 15.26 23.40 60.45
CA ARG A 573 16.32 22.70 61.20
C ARG A 573 16.20 21.18 61.13
N PHE A 574 14.98 20.67 60.86
CA PHE A 574 14.79 19.21 60.81
C PHE A 574 15.22 18.59 59.46
N PHE A 575 15.12 19.34 58.38
CA PHE A 575 15.59 18.88 57.07
C PHE A 575 17.10 19.04 56.83
N GLY A 576 17.77 19.91 57.61
CA GLY A 576 19.24 20.04 57.58
C GLY A 576 20.00 18.91 58.26
N ALA A 577 19.41 18.30 59.28
CA ALA A 577 20.01 17.21 60.03
C ALA A 577 19.93 15.84 59.28
N LEU A 578 18.97 15.67 58.39
CA LEU A 578 18.81 14.42 57.61
C LEU A 578 19.78 14.35 56.43
N LYS A 579 20.29 15.51 55.93
CA LYS A 579 21.24 15.58 54.80
C LYS A 579 22.70 15.33 55.23
N ALA A 580 23.01 15.44 56.53
CA ALA A 580 24.37 15.21 57.08
C ALA A 580 24.67 13.74 57.45
N LEU A 581 23.64 12.87 57.41
CA LEU A 581 23.81 11.44 57.77
C LEU A 581 24.07 10.51 56.55
N PHE A 582 24.10 11.07 55.34
CA PHE A 582 24.33 10.28 54.08
C PHE A 582 25.54 10.75 53.27
N SER A 583 26.49 11.47 53.86
CA SER A 583 27.76 11.84 53.21
C SER A 583 28.93 11.53 54.13
N GLY A 584 29.57 10.43 53.90
CA GLY A 584 30.87 10.02 54.51
C GLY A 584 31.54 9.09 53.52
N SER A 585 32.33 9.66 52.71
CA SER A 585 33.77 9.67 52.38
C SER A 585 34.42 8.29 52.26
N GLU A 586 34.84 8.04 51.00
CA GLU A 586 36.22 7.88 50.46
C GLU A 586 37.14 6.90 51.21
N GLU A 587 37.68 5.94 50.52
CA GLU A 587 39.01 5.72 49.98
C GLU A 587 39.45 4.25 49.93
N THR A 588 40.05 3.94 48.80
CA THR A 588 41.19 3.06 48.47
C THR A 588 40.96 1.58 48.15
N LYS A 589 41.34 1.31 46.87
CA LYS A 589 41.82 0.05 46.28
C LYS A 589 43.06 -0.53 47.01
N PRO A 590 43.59 -1.76 46.79
CA PRO A 590 43.40 -2.65 45.65
C PRO A 590 43.46 -4.20 45.92
N THR A 591 43.15 -4.99 44.87
CA THR A 591 43.87 -6.19 44.39
C THR A 591 43.48 -7.61 44.91
N GLU A 592 43.27 -8.46 43.90
CA GLU A 592 43.48 -9.90 43.72
C GLU A 592 42.37 -10.92 44.01
N GLN A 593 42.10 -11.63 42.91
CA GLN A 593 41.50 -12.96 42.79
C GLN A 593 42.32 -14.05 43.52
N PRO A 594 41.88 -15.28 43.79
CA PRO A 594 41.06 -16.14 42.87
C PRO A 594 40.06 -17.10 43.58
N ALA A 595 39.24 -17.76 42.73
CA ALA A 595 38.42 -18.94 43.02
C ALA A 595 39.25 -20.17 43.50
N PRO A 596 38.72 -21.33 43.93
CA PRO A 596 37.56 -22.05 43.46
C PRO A 596 36.83 -23.02 44.43
N LYS A 597 35.75 -23.69 43.89
CA LYS A 597 35.21 -25.05 44.20
C LYS A 597 34.47 -25.28 45.53
N ALA A 598 33.35 -25.87 45.57
CA ALA A 598 32.72 -27.11 45.11
C ALA A 598 31.83 -27.70 46.24
N GLU A 599 30.71 -28.35 45.81
CA GLU A 599 30.02 -29.49 46.47
C GLU A 599 29.27 -29.24 47.81
N ALA A 600 28.05 -29.69 48.05
CA ALA A 600 27.36 -30.92 47.74
C ALA A 600 25.88 -30.83 48.18
N LYS A 601 25.04 -31.60 47.50
CA LYS A 601 23.73 -32.13 47.98
C LYS A 601 23.88 -32.97 49.22
N PRO A 602 22.83 -33.30 50.04
CA PRO A 602 21.75 -34.15 49.61
C PRO A 602 20.35 -33.94 50.28
N GLU A 603 19.31 -34.30 49.59
CA GLU A 603 18.38 -35.43 49.76
C GLU A 603 17.34 -35.47 50.87
N ARG A 604 16.09 -35.79 50.42
CA ARG A 604 15.03 -36.63 51.00
C ARG A 604 14.11 -36.01 52.08
N GLN A 605 12.80 -36.22 52.09
CA GLN A 605 11.88 -37.28 51.72
C GLN A 605 10.45 -36.79 51.93
N GLN A 606 9.53 -37.17 51.02
CA GLN A 606 8.27 -37.90 51.21
C GLN A 606 7.35 -37.44 52.36
N ASP A 607 6.08 -37.31 52.20
CA ASP A 607 5.09 -38.29 51.81
C ASP A 607 3.66 -37.70 51.77
N ARG A 608 2.89 -38.14 50.77
CA ARG A 608 1.54 -38.71 50.80
C ARG A 608 0.30 -37.91 51.14
N ARG A 609 -0.57 -38.02 50.23
CA ARG A 609 -2.00 -38.46 50.23
C ARG A 609 -3.09 -37.42 49.97
N LYS A 610 -3.69 -37.64 48.77
CA LYS A 610 -5.13 -37.46 48.47
C LYS A 610 -6.01 -38.24 49.45
N PRO A 611 -7.34 -38.08 49.56
CA PRO A 611 -8.29 -37.85 48.46
C PRO A 611 -9.64 -37.16 48.83
N ARG A 612 -10.39 -36.85 47.75
CA ARG A 612 -11.84 -37.05 47.54
C ARG A 612 -12.90 -36.30 48.40
N GLN A 613 -13.76 -35.67 47.75
CA GLN A 613 -15.17 -35.95 47.40
C GLN A 613 -16.14 -34.81 47.71
N ASN A 614 -16.86 -34.43 46.68
CA ASN A 614 -18.32 -34.43 46.52
C ASN A 614 -19.19 -33.59 47.43
N ASN A 615 -19.98 -32.81 46.86
CA ASN A 615 -21.44 -32.83 46.76
C ASN A 615 -22.10 -31.46 46.89
N ARG A 616 -22.79 -31.06 45.85
CA ARG A 616 -24.24 -30.90 45.71
C ARG A 616 -24.96 -29.93 46.65
N ARG A 617 -25.80 -29.14 45.95
CA ARG A 617 -27.13 -28.60 46.35
C ARG A 617 -27.08 -27.32 47.20
N ASP A 618 -27.93 -26.39 47.11
CA ASP A 618 -29.22 -26.12 46.46
C ASP A 618 -29.54 -24.63 46.69
N ARG A 619 -30.16 -23.99 45.71
CA ARG A 619 -31.48 -23.39 45.78
C ARG A 619 -31.76 -22.17 46.66
N ASN A 620 -32.38 -21.18 45.99
CA ASN A 620 -33.40 -20.21 46.44
C ASN A 620 -32.91 -19.03 47.30
N GLU A 621 -33.36 -17.85 47.12
CA GLU A 621 -34.64 -17.20 46.83
C GLU A 621 -34.44 -15.70 46.56
N ARG A 622 -35.16 -15.18 45.55
CA ARG A 622 -36.15 -14.11 45.56
C ARG A 622 -35.84 -12.82 46.34
N ARG A 623 -35.94 -11.68 45.77
CA ARG A 623 -37.13 -10.89 45.42
C ARG A 623 -36.77 -9.45 45.00
N ASP A 624 -37.44 -9.03 43.95
CA ASP A 624 -38.18 -7.78 43.67
C ASP A 624 -37.37 -6.46 43.59
N THR A 625 -37.40 -5.84 42.42
CA THR A 625 -38.30 -4.72 42.14
C THR A 625 -38.42 -4.43 40.64
N ARG A 626 -39.58 -4.29 40.21
CA ARG A 626 -40.41 -3.93 39.11
C ARG A 626 -40.27 -2.43 38.74
N SER A 627 -40.08 -2.16 37.47
CA SER A 627 -40.71 -1.18 36.56
C SER A 627 -39.66 -0.79 35.52
N GLU A 628 -39.93 -0.94 34.30
CA GLU A 628 -40.69 -0.34 33.26
C GLU A 628 -40.58 -1.14 31.98
N ARG A 629 -41.71 -1.51 31.50
CA ARG A 629 -41.90 -2.15 30.19
C ARG A 629 -42.71 -1.15 29.38
N THR A 630 -42.24 -0.80 28.20
CA THR A 630 -43.05 -0.78 26.96
C THR A 630 -42.19 -0.20 25.83
N GLU A 631 -42.25 -0.88 24.72
CA GLU A 631 -41.68 -0.63 23.39
C GLU A 631 -40.52 -1.57 23.00
N GLY A 632 -40.92 -2.71 22.44
CA GLY A 632 -39.96 -3.68 21.88
C GLY A 632 -40.56 -4.96 21.32
N SER A 633 -41.90 -5.09 21.23
CA SER A 633 -42.54 -6.33 20.76
C SER A 633 -42.88 -6.37 19.27
N ASP A 634 -43.00 -5.24 18.58
CA ASP A 634 -43.43 -5.22 17.17
C ASP A 634 -42.34 -5.54 16.16
N ASN A 635 -41.08 -5.27 16.49
CA ASN A 635 -39.95 -5.55 15.58
C ASN A 635 -39.51 -7.04 15.53
N ARG A 636 -40.01 -7.88 16.46
CA ARG A 636 -39.66 -9.32 16.47
C ARG A 636 -40.61 -10.18 15.65
N GLU A 637 -41.85 -9.75 15.49
CA GLU A 637 -42.83 -10.48 14.64
C GLU A 637 -42.65 -10.18 13.17
N GLU A 638 -42.30 -8.95 12.79
CA GLU A 638 -42.03 -8.58 11.42
C GLU A 638 -40.75 -9.27 10.85
N ASN A 639 -39.71 -9.40 11.66
CA ASN A 639 -38.50 -10.17 11.29
C ASN A 639 -38.77 -11.70 11.20
N ARG A 640 -39.74 -12.25 11.94
CA ARG A 640 -40.16 -13.65 11.79
C ARG A 640 -41.00 -13.89 10.54
N ARG A 641 -41.87 -12.95 10.15
CA ARG A 641 -42.62 -13.01 8.90
C ARG A 641 -41.76 -12.91 7.68
N ASN A 642 -40.83 -11.98 7.65
CA ASN A 642 -39.86 -11.81 6.52
C ASN A 642 -38.93 -13.03 6.37
N ARG A 643 -38.57 -13.69 7.47
CA ARG A 643 -37.74 -14.91 7.40
C ARG A 643 -38.53 -16.16 6.93
N ARG A 644 -39.85 -16.22 7.17
CA ARG A 644 -40.71 -17.29 6.63
C ARG A 644 -41.02 -17.09 5.14
N GLN A 645 -41.23 -15.86 4.69
CA GLN A 645 -41.40 -15.56 3.26
C GLN A 645 -40.13 -15.80 2.42
N ALA A 646 -38.92 -15.49 2.95
CA ALA A 646 -37.65 -15.79 2.29
C ALA A 646 -37.38 -17.31 2.23
N GLN A 647 -37.83 -18.10 3.19
CA GLN A 647 -37.70 -19.56 3.17
C GLN A 647 -38.68 -20.23 2.22
N GLN A 648 -39.88 -19.67 1.99
CA GLN A 648 -40.85 -20.18 1.02
C GLN A 648 -40.43 -19.89 -0.41
N GLN A 649 -39.86 -18.67 -0.72
CA GLN A 649 -39.34 -18.35 -2.03
C GLN A 649 -38.11 -19.18 -2.40
N THR A 650 -37.24 -19.57 -1.44
CA THR A 650 -36.11 -20.47 -1.70
C THR A 650 -36.53 -21.93 -1.89
N ALA A 651 -37.65 -22.36 -1.35
CA ALA A 651 -38.19 -23.71 -1.58
C ALA A 651 -38.83 -23.82 -2.97
N GLU A 652 -39.61 -22.83 -3.41
CA GLU A 652 -40.26 -22.81 -4.74
C GLU A 652 -39.20 -22.66 -5.86
N THR A 653 -38.08 -21.92 -5.64
CA THR A 653 -36.99 -21.82 -6.58
C THR A 653 -36.16 -23.12 -6.69
N ARG A 654 -36.15 -23.94 -5.67
CA ARG A 654 -35.52 -25.27 -5.69
C ARG A 654 -36.38 -26.32 -6.38
N GLU A 655 -37.69 -26.31 -6.19
CA GLU A 655 -38.59 -27.21 -6.92
C GLU A 655 -38.67 -26.92 -8.41
N SER A 656 -38.69 -25.64 -8.81
CA SER A 656 -38.66 -25.24 -10.23
C SER A 656 -37.34 -25.60 -10.91
N ARG A 657 -36.20 -25.56 -10.19
CA ARG A 657 -34.89 -26.03 -10.73
C ARG A 657 -34.84 -27.56 -10.88
N GLN A 658 -35.42 -28.30 -9.93
CA GLN A 658 -35.46 -29.77 -10.05
C GLN A 658 -36.38 -30.23 -11.17
N GLN A 659 -37.49 -29.54 -11.44
CA GLN A 659 -38.38 -29.83 -12.57
C GLN A 659 -37.71 -29.45 -13.94
N ALA A 660 -36.89 -28.40 -14.01
CA ALA A 660 -36.14 -28.05 -15.18
C ALA A 660 -35.04 -29.08 -15.51
N GLU A 661 -34.32 -29.59 -14.49
CA GLU A 661 -33.29 -30.63 -14.68
C GLU A 661 -33.88 -31.99 -15.10
N VAL A 662 -35.07 -32.35 -14.62
CA VAL A 662 -35.78 -33.57 -15.03
C VAL A 662 -36.29 -33.47 -16.49
N THR A 663 -36.72 -32.28 -16.93
CA THR A 663 -37.17 -32.03 -18.31
C THR A 663 -35.99 -32.00 -19.31
N GLU A 664 -34.82 -31.53 -18.89
CA GLU A 664 -33.61 -31.52 -19.70
C GLU A 664 -32.99 -32.91 -19.85
N LYS A 665 -33.03 -33.74 -18.79
CA LYS A 665 -32.64 -35.17 -18.84
C LYS A 665 -33.61 -36.03 -19.68
N ALA A 666 -34.89 -35.69 -19.75
CA ALA A 666 -35.85 -36.39 -20.60
C ALA A 666 -35.67 -36.05 -22.12
N ARG A 667 -35.23 -34.82 -22.43
CA ARG A 667 -34.94 -34.43 -23.81
C ARG A 667 -33.63 -35.02 -24.36
N THR A 668 -32.63 -35.26 -23.52
CA THR A 668 -31.36 -35.90 -23.94
C THR A 668 -31.45 -37.39 -24.09
N THR A 669 -32.48 -38.06 -23.58
CA THR A 669 -32.71 -39.51 -23.75
C THR A 669 -33.52 -39.82 -25.03
N ASP A 670 -34.29 -38.89 -25.55
CA ASP A 670 -35.10 -39.06 -26.82
C ASP A 670 -34.27 -38.83 -28.09
N GLU A 671 -33.15 -38.12 -28.03
CA GLU A 671 -32.27 -37.94 -29.22
C GLU A 671 -31.29 -39.08 -29.49
N GLN A 672 -31.21 -40.10 -28.63
CA GLN A 672 -30.31 -41.28 -28.83
C GLN A 672 -30.98 -42.52 -29.38
N GLN A 673 -32.22 -42.49 -29.77
CA GLN A 673 -32.90 -43.64 -30.45
C GLN A 673 -33.45 -43.23 -31.83
N ALA A 674 -32.55 -43.14 -32.80
CA ALA A 674 -32.91 -43.21 -34.21
C ALA A 674 -32.17 -44.38 -34.86
N PRO A 675 -32.85 -45.23 -35.68
CA PRO A 675 -32.35 -46.55 -36.03
C PRO A 675 -31.29 -46.51 -37.15
N ARG A 676 -30.24 -47.29 -36.96
CA ARG A 676 -29.28 -47.61 -37.99
C ARG A 676 -29.97 -48.31 -39.15
N ARG A 677 -29.97 -47.72 -40.33
CA ARG A 677 -30.26 -48.38 -41.60
C ARG A 677 -29.00 -49.12 -42.06
N GLU A 678 -29.07 -50.43 -42.16
CA GLU A 678 -28.17 -51.31 -42.87
C GLU A 678 -28.13 -50.92 -44.38
N ARG A 679 -26.93 -50.77 -44.90
CA ARG A 679 -26.67 -50.85 -46.33
C ARG A 679 -25.83 -52.07 -46.66
N SER A 680 -26.52 -53.05 -47.23
CA SER A 680 -25.96 -54.24 -47.78
C SER A 680 -25.04 -53.94 -48.97
N ARG A 681 -24.01 -54.77 -49.03
CA ARG A 681 -23.07 -54.99 -50.14
C ARG A 681 -23.80 -55.15 -51.48
N ARG A 682 -23.29 -54.58 -52.54
CA ARG A 682 -23.18 -55.22 -53.85
C ARG A 682 -21.88 -54.84 -54.52
N ARG A 683 -21.23 -55.94 -54.98
CA ARG A 683 -20.10 -55.97 -55.89
C ARG A 683 -20.53 -55.48 -57.29
N ASN A 684 -19.71 -54.71 -57.95
CA ASN A 684 -19.04 -55.06 -59.23
C ASN A 684 -17.85 -54.13 -59.38
#